data_276a2e105042264b0b0dfc5bd329c0d6
#
_entry.id   276a2e105042264b0b0dfc5bd329c0d6
#
_cell.length_a   1.000
_cell.length_b   1.000
_cell.length_c   1.000
_cell.angle_alpha   90.00
_cell.angle_beta   90.00
_cell.angle_gamma   90.00
#
_symmetry.space_group_name_H-M   'P 1'
#
loop_
_entity.id
_entity.type
_entity.pdbx_description
1 polymer ?
#
loop_
_entity_poly.entity_id
_entity_poly.type
_entity_poly.pdbx_seq_one_letter_code
_entity_poly.pdbx_strand_id
1 'polypeptide(L)'
;MIVVLRTPSLARRVAAAGGRASEANQRRWHTAAQAAQRQLIARLSVAGLQLRPEFSFSRVLSGFSAPLDARAIALLQRFPEVEGVYPVRIAYPAATTSQLLERNDLPAGSAARARLGLPGYSGRGVTIALLDTGVQHAHDYLAGAVLEGVDILEDDDLASARANPDEPSELERHGTQLAGLVVGSGGPGGLNGLAENATLLPIRVAGWQQDVAGRWAVYSRTDQLIAGLERAVDPNGDGNALDAARIAIVGVAEPYAAFEDSPAARAVAGALALDTLVVAPAGNDGPAGPRYGSISGPGGARQALTVGAADDRRTTEHVRVTIRSGLRVVFDGEVPLGGARGPGDSLKLDLAAPAPRNRLLPAVLGQGAPTLSIADFFDRNGYSRVAGRAALALAGGSPDSAAAGAARAGAAAVVLHDARVPAGSLGADERIGVPVVSVPAAAASEALRLLRARQPATIEIGAPRERENPFSGGPAAFSSDGLAFDGGTKPEVLAPGVALLTSLPGRGADGEPAFGTVSGSSAAAAVAASGAALLAQARPDLDARGLRGALVGSAATVDGARRLDLGAAAAVEAIAEPASVPLGHANARGWQGTARFTVRNVSERPLGVTVSTGELGEVGGTALAVTPARFRLAPREESKVSVVARMAYVPSGMQLISAAFELRAGGAAPVRVPWTLTLGRYERALLGAARLSTNRFKPSDSAPALLELRAGRVAEGPNGSEVLPLSYLDMELWRGRERVGRLVRLRNLLPGRYTFGLTGRGPAGRRLAPGRYTLRLLGYPPGDAPPSRQFVRFTIR
;
A
#
# COMPACT_ATOMS: atom_id res chain seq x y z
N MET A 1 9.47 14.58 8.01
CA MET A 1 10.42 14.02 7.02
C MET A 1 11.19 12.87 7.65
N ILE A 2 11.61 11.88 6.87
CA ILE A 2 12.47 10.78 7.31
C ILE A 2 13.87 10.99 6.76
N VAL A 3 14.87 10.99 7.64
CA VAL A 3 16.28 11.09 7.30
C VAL A 3 16.90 9.70 7.36
N VAL A 4 17.32 9.17 6.22
CA VAL A 4 17.99 7.87 6.10
C VAL A 4 19.51 8.08 6.14
N LEU A 5 20.21 7.28 6.96
CA LEU A 5 21.65 7.36 7.16
C LEU A 5 22.39 6.24 6.43
N ARG A 6 23.65 6.53 6.05
CA ARG A 6 24.57 5.53 5.46
C ARG A 6 25.11 4.55 6.51
N THR A 7 25.10 4.95 7.80
CA THR A 7 25.46 4.05 8.90
C THR A 7 24.63 2.78 8.81
N PRO A 8 25.25 1.59 8.80
CA PRO A 8 24.49 0.34 8.69
C PRO A 8 23.56 0.15 9.90
N SER A 9 22.30 -0.22 9.63
CA SER A 9 21.37 -0.74 10.64
C SER A 9 21.80 -2.11 11.14
N LEU A 10 21.16 -2.61 12.21
CA LEU A 10 21.32 -3.99 12.67
C LEU A 10 21.10 -4.98 11.52
N ALA A 11 20.00 -4.83 10.78
CA ALA A 11 19.66 -5.69 9.63
C ALA A 11 20.77 -5.76 8.57
N ARG A 12 21.34 -4.61 8.21
CA ARG A 12 22.45 -4.55 7.24
C ARG A 12 23.71 -5.26 7.77
N ARG A 13 23.97 -5.19 9.07
CA ARG A 13 25.10 -5.88 9.71
C ARG A 13 24.89 -7.38 9.78
N VAL A 14 23.70 -7.82 10.16
CA VAL A 14 23.35 -9.26 10.20
C VAL A 14 23.42 -9.85 8.79
N ALA A 15 22.86 -9.17 7.79
CA ALA A 15 22.95 -9.61 6.39
C ALA A 15 24.40 -9.71 5.89
N ALA A 16 25.26 -8.74 6.22
CA ALA A 16 26.67 -8.76 5.87
C ALA A 16 27.46 -9.88 6.58
N ALA A 17 26.96 -10.35 7.74
CA ALA A 17 27.53 -11.48 8.48
C ALA A 17 26.97 -12.85 8.02
N GLY A 18 26.25 -12.90 6.90
CA GLY A 18 25.67 -14.14 6.37
C GLY A 18 24.32 -14.54 6.99
N GLY A 19 23.58 -13.55 7.54
CA GLY A 19 22.23 -13.73 8.09
C GLY A 19 22.18 -14.25 9.53
N ARG A 20 23.33 -14.46 10.17
CA ARG A 20 23.44 -14.95 11.57
C ARG A 20 24.46 -14.11 12.34
N ALA A 21 24.13 -13.76 13.57
CA ALA A 21 25.01 -13.07 14.48
C ALA A 21 24.65 -13.41 15.93
N SER A 22 25.66 -13.46 16.84
CA SER A 22 25.40 -13.64 18.24
C SER A 22 24.69 -12.42 18.83
N GLU A 23 23.93 -12.62 19.88
CA GLU A 23 23.22 -11.59 20.64
C GLU A 23 24.16 -10.40 21.00
N ALA A 24 25.32 -10.69 21.55
CA ALA A 24 26.31 -9.67 21.91
C ALA A 24 26.76 -8.80 20.71
N ASN A 25 26.93 -9.41 19.53
CA ASN A 25 27.25 -8.67 18.31
C ASN A 25 26.08 -7.81 17.84
N GLN A 26 24.85 -8.34 17.89
CA GLN A 26 23.65 -7.60 17.49
C GLN A 26 23.46 -6.37 18.39
N ARG A 27 23.47 -6.53 19.71
CA ARG A 27 23.39 -5.42 20.68
C ARG A 27 24.49 -4.37 20.47
N ARG A 28 25.72 -4.80 20.23
CA ARG A 28 26.82 -3.88 19.91
C ARG A 28 26.56 -3.08 18.64
N TRP A 29 26.07 -3.69 17.59
CA TRP A 29 25.79 -3.04 16.31
C TRP A 29 24.60 -2.09 16.41
N HIS A 30 23.57 -2.47 17.15
CA HIS A 30 22.43 -1.61 17.47
C HIS A 30 22.89 -0.35 18.23
N THR A 31 23.66 -0.52 19.31
CA THR A 31 24.20 0.59 20.10
C THR A 31 25.09 1.53 19.25
N ALA A 32 25.90 0.96 18.34
CA ALA A 32 26.75 1.74 17.43
C ALA A 32 25.91 2.57 16.44
N ALA A 33 24.81 2.02 15.90
CA ALA A 33 23.90 2.76 15.02
C ALA A 33 23.25 3.94 15.75
N GLN A 34 22.75 3.72 16.98
CA GLN A 34 22.20 4.79 17.82
C GLN A 34 23.23 5.87 18.17
N ALA A 35 24.48 5.48 18.50
CA ALA A 35 25.55 6.41 18.80
C ALA A 35 25.86 7.32 17.59
N ALA A 36 25.92 6.74 16.38
CA ALA A 36 26.13 7.50 15.15
C ALA A 36 25.03 8.54 14.89
N GLN A 37 23.77 8.19 15.17
CA GLN A 37 22.64 9.13 15.07
C GLN A 37 22.80 10.29 16.06
N ARG A 38 23.05 9.99 17.34
CA ARG A 38 23.26 11.02 18.37
C ARG A 38 24.43 11.96 18.01
N GLN A 39 25.54 11.43 17.51
CA GLN A 39 26.69 12.22 17.06
C GLN A 39 26.32 13.14 15.89
N LEU A 40 25.55 12.66 14.90
CA LEU A 40 25.09 13.50 13.79
C LEU A 40 24.19 14.63 14.30
N ILE A 41 23.21 14.33 15.16
CA ILE A 41 22.30 15.33 15.73
C ILE A 41 23.07 16.39 16.53
N ALA A 42 24.06 16.00 17.33
CA ALA A 42 24.92 16.92 18.05
C ALA A 42 25.71 17.85 17.10
N ARG A 43 26.29 17.33 16.03
CA ARG A 43 26.99 18.13 15.00
C ARG A 43 26.04 19.09 14.27
N LEU A 44 24.80 18.68 14.00
CA LEU A 44 23.78 19.54 13.40
C LEU A 44 23.38 20.68 14.33
N SER A 45 23.31 20.41 15.64
CA SER A 45 23.07 21.44 16.66
C SER A 45 24.18 22.50 16.67
N VAL A 46 25.45 22.08 16.60
CA VAL A 46 26.60 23.00 16.45
C VAL A 46 26.52 23.80 15.15
N ALA A 47 26.00 23.23 14.09
CA ALA A 47 25.77 23.91 12.81
C ALA A 47 24.52 24.84 12.81
N GLY A 48 23.87 25.03 13.97
CA GLY A 48 22.70 25.90 14.17
C GLY A 48 21.39 25.28 13.75
N LEU A 49 21.30 23.95 13.72
CA LEU A 49 20.06 23.23 13.45
C LEU A 49 19.70 22.37 14.66
N GLN A 50 18.73 22.83 15.44
CA GLN A 50 18.18 22.06 16.56
C GLN A 50 17.15 21.06 16.01
N LEU A 51 17.44 19.77 16.14
CA LEU A 51 16.55 18.69 15.75
C LEU A 51 16.08 17.90 16.97
N ARG A 52 14.82 17.60 17.01
CA ARG A 52 14.21 16.65 17.93
C ARG A 52 13.59 15.53 17.10
N PRO A 53 14.22 14.36 17.05
CA PRO A 53 13.59 13.19 16.39
C PRO A 53 12.25 12.85 17.06
N GLU A 54 11.25 12.57 16.25
CA GLU A 54 9.99 11.96 16.71
C GLU A 54 10.20 10.46 16.88
N PHE A 55 10.84 9.82 15.89
CA PHE A 55 11.24 8.42 15.94
C PHE A 55 12.70 8.25 15.53
N SER A 56 13.36 7.25 16.10
CA SER A 56 14.73 6.84 15.76
C SER A 56 14.75 5.37 15.38
N PHE A 57 15.39 5.06 14.24
CA PHE A 57 15.44 3.74 13.65
C PHE A 57 16.87 3.23 13.64
N SER A 58 17.10 1.98 14.03
CA SER A 58 18.44 1.41 14.10
C SER A 58 18.50 -0.10 13.83
N ARG A 59 17.35 -0.78 13.85
CA ARG A 59 17.23 -2.23 13.62
C ARG A 59 16.99 -2.51 12.14
N VAL A 60 15.78 -2.23 11.63
CA VAL A 60 15.43 -2.47 10.21
C VAL A 60 16.00 -1.44 9.26
N LEU A 61 16.11 -0.19 9.72
CA LEU A 61 16.61 0.97 8.98
C LEU A 61 17.54 1.78 9.89
N SER A 62 18.52 2.50 9.33
CA SER A 62 19.29 3.51 10.08
C SER A 62 18.81 4.90 9.71
N GLY A 63 18.29 5.64 10.69
CA GLY A 63 17.74 6.97 10.45
C GLY A 63 16.84 7.47 11.56
N PHE A 64 16.16 8.56 11.30
CA PHE A 64 15.18 9.16 12.21
C PHE A 64 14.14 9.96 11.45
N SER A 65 12.99 10.23 12.06
CA SER A 65 12.00 11.19 11.58
C SER A 65 12.03 12.46 12.42
N ALA A 66 11.80 13.60 11.77
CA ALA A 66 11.68 14.90 12.42
C ALA A 66 10.90 15.89 11.53
N PRO A 67 10.26 16.92 12.12
CA PRO A 67 9.78 18.08 11.38
C PRO A 67 10.98 18.86 10.83
N LEU A 68 11.04 19.04 9.50
CA LEU A 68 12.15 19.69 8.82
C LEU A 68 11.63 20.78 7.88
N ASP A 69 12.20 21.96 7.99
CA ASP A 69 12.02 23.03 7.00
C ASP A 69 12.98 22.86 5.79
N ALA A 70 12.82 23.69 4.78
CA ALA A 70 13.65 23.63 3.57
C ALA A 70 15.15 23.86 3.85
N ARG A 71 15.50 24.68 4.86
CA ARG A 71 16.87 24.95 5.27
C ARG A 71 17.48 23.70 5.91
N ALA A 72 16.74 23.07 6.81
CA ALA A 72 17.14 21.84 7.47
C ALA A 72 17.41 20.72 6.45
N ILE A 73 16.50 20.52 5.49
CA ILE A 73 16.66 19.54 4.41
C ILE A 73 17.92 19.82 3.59
N ALA A 74 18.13 21.08 3.17
CA ALA A 74 19.29 21.45 2.39
C ALA A 74 20.61 21.26 3.16
N LEU A 75 20.61 21.53 4.47
CA LEU A 75 21.76 21.31 5.33
C LEU A 75 22.06 19.83 5.50
N LEU A 76 21.04 19.03 5.86
CA LEU A 76 21.17 17.58 6.06
C LEU A 76 21.75 16.87 4.84
N GLN A 77 21.30 17.22 3.63
CA GLN A 77 21.78 16.60 2.38
C GLN A 77 23.27 16.87 2.08
N ARG A 78 23.96 17.72 2.85
CA ARG A 78 25.39 18.02 2.71
C ARG A 78 26.25 17.17 3.62
N PHE A 79 25.65 16.53 4.64
CA PHE A 79 26.39 15.65 5.52
C PHE A 79 26.60 14.30 4.82
N PRO A 80 27.86 13.81 4.77
CA PRO A 80 28.16 12.56 4.08
C PRO A 80 27.48 11.35 4.71
N GLU A 81 27.10 11.43 5.97
CA GLU A 81 26.38 10.41 6.72
C GLU A 81 24.92 10.28 6.28
N VAL A 82 24.35 11.34 5.68
CA VAL A 82 22.97 11.34 5.21
C VAL A 82 22.90 10.72 3.81
N GLU A 83 22.16 9.64 3.68
CA GLU A 83 21.89 8.99 2.39
C GLU A 83 20.78 9.71 1.63
N GLY A 84 19.72 10.12 2.34
CA GLY A 84 18.61 10.83 1.76
C GLY A 84 17.61 11.35 2.79
N VAL A 85 16.81 12.30 2.33
CA VAL A 85 15.66 12.85 3.08
C VAL A 85 14.42 12.57 2.26
N TYR A 86 13.40 11.99 2.89
CA TYR A 86 12.18 11.47 2.27
C TYR A 86 10.94 12.09 2.93
N PRO A 87 9.84 12.25 2.21
CA PRO A 87 8.58 12.66 2.82
C PRO A 87 8.04 11.55 3.74
N VAL A 88 7.42 11.95 4.85
CA VAL A 88 6.46 11.11 5.58
C VAL A 88 5.19 11.08 4.77
N ARG A 89 4.60 9.92 4.56
CA ARG A 89 3.29 9.72 3.93
C ARG A 89 2.27 9.26 4.93
N ILE A 90 1.02 9.40 4.54
CA ILE A 90 -0.11 8.86 5.30
C ILE A 90 -0.47 7.50 4.71
N ALA A 91 -0.71 6.53 5.59
CA ALA A 91 -1.24 5.22 5.29
C ALA A 91 -2.59 5.03 5.99
N TYR A 92 -3.51 4.37 5.33
CA TYR A 92 -4.85 4.13 5.83
C TYR A 92 -5.09 2.63 6.03
N PRO A 93 -5.96 2.22 6.98
CA PRO A 93 -6.43 0.84 7.04
C PRO A 93 -6.95 0.37 5.69
N ALA A 94 -6.45 -0.77 5.22
CA ALA A 94 -6.69 -1.24 3.85
C ALA A 94 -7.86 -2.24 3.77
N ALA A 95 -8.92 -2.00 4.54
CA ALA A 95 -10.16 -2.77 4.50
C ALA A 95 -11.38 -1.88 4.74
N THR A 96 -12.52 -2.39 4.32
CA THR A 96 -13.84 -1.85 4.60
C THR A 96 -14.67 -2.90 5.32
N THR A 97 -15.47 -2.47 6.31
CA THR A 97 -16.42 -3.36 6.99
C THR A 97 -17.68 -3.42 6.16
N SER A 98 -18.11 -4.62 5.78
CA SER A 98 -19.26 -4.75 4.88
C SER A 98 -20.54 -5.18 5.57
N GLN A 99 -20.51 -5.84 6.73
CA GLN A 99 -21.74 -6.30 7.39
C GLN A 99 -21.56 -6.46 8.90
N LEU A 100 -22.53 -5.94 9.67
CA LEU A 100 -22.82 -6.34 11.03
C LEU A 100 -23.81 -7.50 10.93
N LEU A 101 -23.45 -8.72 11.34
CA LEU A 101 -24.33 -9.87 11.28
C LEU A 101 -24.93 -10.12 12.66
N GLU A 102 -26.24 -10.32 12.71
CA GLU A 102 -26.88 -10.87 13.89
C GLU A 102 -26.44 -12.34 14.10
N ARG A 103 -26.32 -12.78 15.35
CA ARG A 103 -25.76 -14.11 15.70
C ARG A 103 -26.47 -15.27 14.98
N ASN A 104 -27.74 -15.13 14.63
CA ASN A 104 -28.53 -16.13 13.93
C ASN A 104 -28.30 -16.17 12.42
N ASP A 105 -27.71 -15.13 11.84
CA ASP A 105 -27.45 -15.01 10.41
C ASP A 105 -26.02 -15.42 10.03
N LEU A 106 -25.23 -15.89 11.01
CA LEU A 106 -23.83 -16.25 10.79
C LEU A 106 -23.73 -17.57 10.00
N PRO A 107 -23.05 -17.57 8.84
CA PRO A 107 -22.84 -18.80 8.09
C PRO A 107 -21.98 -19.78 8.89
N ALA A 108 -22.26 -21.06 8.80
CA ALA A 108 -21.47 -22.10 9.45
C ALA A 108 -20.03 -22.14 8.88
N GLY A 109 -19.04 -21.82 9.71
CA GLY A 109 -17.62 -21.92 9.41
C GLY A 109 -17.05 -20.78 8.59
N SER A 110 -15.74 -20.56 8.66
CA SER A 110 -15.02 -19.61 7.81
C SER A 110 -14.74 -20.24 6.44
N ALA A 111 -15.27 -19.66 5.36
CA ALA A 111 -14.97 -20.10 4.00
C ALA A 111 -13.46 -20.00 3.67
N ALA A 112 -12.73 -19.08 4.30
CA ALA A 112 -11.28 -18.93 4.14
C ALA A 112 -10.51 -20.16 4.62
N ARG A 113 -10.89 -20.73 5.80
CA ARG A 113 -10.22 -21.91 6.37
C ARG A 113 -10.40 -23.17 5.53
N ALA A 114 -11.60 -23.37 4.98
CA ALA A 114 -11.89 -24.57 4.16
C ALA A 114 -11.07 -24.63 2.86
N ARG A 115 -10.58 -23.48 2.38
CA ARG A 115 -9.86 -23.36 1.09
C ARG A 115 -8.36 -23.21 1.22
N LEU A 116 -7.85 -22.69 2.36
CA LEU A 116 -6.44 -22.40 2.57
C LEU A 116 -5.80 -23.13 3.75
N GLY A 117 -6.53 -24.02 4.42
CA GLY A 117 -5.98 -24.81 5.53
C GLY A 117 -4.83 -25.72 5.09
N LEU A 118 -3.85 -25.89 5.96
CA LEU A 118 -2.82 -26.91 5.85
C LEU A 118 -3.11 -27.97 6.91
N PRO A 119 -3.64 -29.16 6.55
CA PRO A 119 -4.06 -30.15 7.51
C PRO A 119 -2.98 -30.54 8.52
N GLY A 120 -3.33 -30.55 9.81
CA GLY A 120 -2.42 -30.86 10.91
C GLY A 120 -1.64 -29.66 11.46
N TYR A 121 -1.79 -28.47 10.87
CA TYR A 121 -1.10 -27.24 11.29
C TYR A 121 -2.09 -26.14 11.64
N SER A 122 -1.76 -25.35 12.65
CA SER A 122 -2.63 -24.31 13.22
C SER A 122 -1.86 -23.04 13.62
N GLY A 123 -0.58 -22.92 13.24
CA GLY A 123 0.29 -21.81 13.57
C GLY A 123 0.96 -21.91 14.96
N ARG A 124 0.84 -23.04 15.66
CA ARG A 124 1.41 -23.21 17.00
C ARG A 124 2.91 -22.92 17.04
N GLY A 125 3.33 -22.11 18.01
CA GLY A 125 4.72 -21.71 18.21
C GLY A 125 5.21 -20.63 17.25
N VAL A 126 4.32 -20.04 16.46
CA VAL A 126 4.63 -18.93 15.57
C VAL A 126 4.07 -17.62 16.14
N THR A 127 4.94 -16.62 16.32
CA THR A 127 4.53 -15.27 16.66
C THR A 127 4.29 -14.45 15.39
N ILE A 128 3.13 -13.81 15.32
CA ILE A 128 2.70 -12.92 14.24
C ILE A 128 2.56 -11.51 14.80
N ALA A 129 3.34 -10.54 14.33
CA ALA A 129 3.14 -9.14 14.64
C ALA A 129 2.04 -8.55 13.75
N LEU A 130 1.10 -7.82 14.33
CA LEU A 130 0.02 -7.12 13.63
C LEU A 130 0.21 -5.60 13.78
N LEU A 131 0.69 -4.95 12.73
CA LEU A 131 0.89 -3.51 12.66
C LEU A 131 -0.40 -2.84 12.15
N ASP A 132 -1.24 -2.34 13.07
CA ASP A 132 -2.60 -1.90 12.77
C ASP A 132 -3.12 -0.86 13.78
N THR A 133 -4.45 -0.76 13.97
CA THR A 133 -5.15 0.19 14.85
C THR A 133 -5.28 -0.26 16.29
N GLY A 134 -4.53 -1.29 16.70
CA GLY A 134 -4.73 -1.93 18.01
C GLY A 134 -5.85 -2.97 17.97
N VAL A 135 -5.99 -3.72 19.06
CA VAL A 135 -6.90 -4.86 19.17
C VAL A 135 -7.72 -4.75 20.46
N GLN A 136 -9.00 -5.08 20.40
CA GLN A 136 -9.81 -5.22 21.61
C GLN A 136 -9.47 -6.54 22.36
N HIS A 137 -8.56 -6.47 23.31
CA HIS A 137 -8.08 -7.64 24.07
C HIS A 137 -9.19 -8.38 24.83
N ALA A 138 -10.23 -7.64 25.29
CA ALA A 138 -11.34 -8.21 26.04
C ALA A 138 -12.38 -8.94 25.16
N HIS A 139 -12.11 -9.13 23.88
CA HIS A 139 -13.01 -9.88 22.99
C HIS A 139 -12.81 -11.38 23.19
N ASP A 140 -13.85 -12.10 23.64
CA ASP A 140 -13.78 -13.52 24.02
C ASP A 140 -13.23 -14.43 22.89
N TYR A 141 -13.54 -14.09 21.63
CA TYR A 141 -13.04 -14.79 20.45
C TYR A 141 -11.51 -14.69 20.26
N LEU A 142 -10.86 -13.72 20.91
CA LEU A 142 -9.41 -13.48 20.84
C LEU A 142 -8.67 -13.90 22.12
N ALA A 143 -9.40 -14.39 23.11
CA ALA A 143 -8.88 -14.68 24.44
C ALA A 143 -7.70 -15.68 24.41
N GLY A 144 -6.61 -15.33 25.10
CA GLY A 144 -5.43 -16.19 25.26
C GLY A 144 -4.48 -16.26 24.06
N ALA A 145 -4.83 -15.69 22.91
CA ALA A 145 -3.99 -15.70 21.72
C ALA A 145 -3.29 -14.35 21.45
N VAL A 146 -3.76 -13.26 22.06
CA VAL A 146 -3.29 -11.89 21.83
C VAL A 146 -2.48 -11.40 23.01
N LEU A 147 -1.24 -10.97 22.76
CA LEU A 147 -0.35 -10.33 23.74
C LEU A 147 -0.77 -8.86 23.99
N GLU A 148 -0.28 -8.23 25.05
CA GLU A 148 -0.53 -6.80 25.35
C GLU A 148 -0.07 -5.90 24.19
N GLY A 149 1.09 -6.19 23.62
CA GLY A 149 1.61 -5.51 22.44
C GLY A 149 2.30 -4.19 22.75
N VAL A 150 2.30 -3.27 21.76
CA VAL A 150 2.97 -1.96 21.89
C VAL A 150 2.16 -0.89 21.15
N ASP A 151 1.92 0.25 21.79
CA ASP A 151 1.31 1.43 21.17
C ASP A 151 2.39 2.43 20.72
N ILE A 152 2.59 2.58 19.43
CA ILE A 152 3.55 3.52 18.83
C ILE A 152 3.03 4.95 18.85
N LEU A 153 1.71 5.17 18.93
CA LEU A 153 1.11 6.49 18.89
C LEU A 153 1.15 7.18 20.27
N GLU A 154 0.94 6.40 21.34
CA GLU A 154 0.88 6.89 22.72
C GLU A 154 2.13 6.52 23.53
N ASP A 155 3.06 5.75 22.93
CA ASP A 155 4.31 5.28 23.53
C ASP A 155 4.07 4.49 24.83
N ASP A 156 3.11 3.54 24.78
CA ASP A 156 2.80 2.64 25.87
C ASP A 156 2.86 1.15 25.45
N ASP A 157 2.77 0.24 26.42
CA ASP A 157 2.90 -1.20 26.25
C ASP A 157 1.53 -1.90 26.11
N LEU A 158 0.48 -1.20 25.65
CA LEU A 158 -0.84 -1.78 25.45
C LEU A 158 -1.47 -1.35 24.12
N ALA A 159 -1.35 -2.20 23.11
CA ALA A 159 -1.89 -1.96 21.78
C ALA A 159 -3.41 -2.17 21.69
N SER A 160 -4.19 -1.42 22.47
CA SER A 160 -5.65 -1.48 22.50
C SER A 160 -6.31 -0.64 21.43
N ALA A 161 -7.46 -1.11 20.90
CA ALA A 161 -8.35 -0.30 20.08
C ALA A 161 -8.91 0.88 20.89
N ARG A 162 -8.79 2.09 20.38
CA ARG A 162 -9.21 3.34 21.03
C ARG A 162 -10.52 3.87 20.45
N ALA A 163 -11.23 4.67 21.28
CA ALA A 163 -12.42 5.37 20.85
C ALA A 163 -12.08 6.68 20.13
N ASN A 164 -12.97 7.09 19.21
CA ASN A 164 -12.92 8.43 18.61
C ASN A 164 -13.10 9.49 19.72
N PRO A 165 -12.18 10.45 19.86
CA PRO A 165 -12.28 11.49 20.89
C PRO A 165 -13.53 12.37 20.80
N ASP A 166 -14.07 12.57 19.58
CA ASP A 166 -15.31 13.34 19.35
C ASP A 166 -16.57 12.48 19.42
N GLU A 167 -16.45 11.14 19.22
CA GLU A 167 -17.57 10.19 19.23
C GLU A 167 -17.17 8.88 19.94
N PRO A 168 -17.22 8.81 21.27
CA PRO A 168 -16.71 7.66 22.05
C PRO A 168 -17.34 6.30 21.75
N SER A 169 -18.50 6.28 21.08
CA SER A 169 -19.12 5.05 20.58
C SER A 169 -18.44 4.46 19.34
N GLU A 170 -17.62 5.25 18.65
CA GLU A 170 -16.88 4.83 17.46
C GLU A 170 -15.48 4.35 17.84
N LEU A 171 -15.29 3.03 17.84
CA LEU A 171 -14.01 2.40 18.15
C LEU A 171 -13.17 2.17 16.90
N GLU A 172 -11.84 2.19 17.06
CA GLU A 172 -10.92 1.61 16.07
C GLU A 172 -11.24 0.11 15.91
N ARG A 173 -11.47 -0.37 14.69
CA ARG A 173 -11.95 -1.75 14.48
C ARG A 173 -11.02 -2.62 13.67
N HIS A 174 -10.25 -2.01 12.78
CA HIS A 174 -9.53 -2.74 11.75
C HIS A 174 -8.56 -3.78 12.34
N GLY A 175 -7.77 -3.44 13.36
CA GLY A 175 -6.87 -4.39 14.01
C GLY A 175 -7.60 -5.54 14.69
N THR A 176 -8.76 -5.28 15.33
CA THR A 176 -9.60 -6.33 15.92
C THR A 176 -10.16 -7.27 14.87
N GLN A 177 -10.58 -6.73 13.70
CA GLN A 177 -11.06 -7.54 12.58
C GLN A 177 -9.97 -8.47 12.03
N LEU A 178 -8.76 -7.93 11.80
CA LEU A 178 -7.65 -8.74 11.30
C LEU A 178 -7.19 -9.78 12.34
N ALA A 179 -7.16 -9.42 13.62
CA ALA A 179 -6.85 -10.36 14.69
C ALA A 179 -7.79 -11.58 14.70
N GLY A 180 -9.11 -11.35 14.52
CA GLY A 180 -10.10 -12.43 14.43
C GLY A 180 -9.88 -13.36 13.23
N LEU A 181 -9.48 -12.83 12.06
CA LEU A 181 -9.13 -13.65 10.90
C LEU A 181 -7.90 -14.53 11.15
N VAL A 182 -6.96 -14.06 11.98
CA VAL A 182 -5.68 -14.74 12.22
C VAL A 182 -5.82 -15.76 13.35
N VAL A 183 -6.17 -15.31 14.57
CA VAL A 183 -6.08 -16.13 15.80
C VAL A 183 -7.41 -16.39 16.48
N GLY A 184 -8.52 -15.86 15.98
CA GLY A 184 -9.82 -16.05 16.59
C GLY A 184 -10.15 -17.51 16.83
N SER A 185 -10.81 -17.85 17.96
CA SER A 185 -11.15 -19.22 18.31
C SER A 185 -12.47 -19.30 19.07
N GLY A 186 -13.26 -20.34 18.80
CA GLY A 186 -14.53 -20.60 19.50
C GLY A 186 -15.66 -19.64 19.15
N GLY A 187 -15.63 -19.04 17.97
CA GLY A 187 -16.69 -18.14 17.54
C GLY A 187 -17.99 -18.84 17.13
N PRO A 188 -19.04 -18.04 16.81
CA PRO A 188 -20.35 -18.57 16.43
C PRO A 188 -20.27 -19.50 15.23
N GLY A 189 -21.07 -20.59 15.24
CA GLY A 189 -21.08 -21.56 14.14
C GLY A 189 -19.76 -22.30 13.91
N GLY A 190 -18.84 -22.32 14.91
CA GLY A 190 -17.52 -22.93 14.78
C GLY A 190 -16.53 -22.05 14.03
N LEU A 191 -16.77 -20.75 13.99
CA LEU A 191 -15.85 -19.77 13.39
C LEU A 191 -14.50 -19.81 14.10
N ASN A 192 -13.43 -19.96 13.34
CA ASN A 192 -12.05 -19.84 13.81
C ASN A 192 -11.20 -19.08 12.79
N GLY A 193 -10.18 -18.38 13.30
CA GLY A 193 -9.10 -17.85 12.50
C GLY A 193 -8.28 -18.94 11.82
N LEU A 194 -7.55 -18.62 10.79
CA LEU A 194 -6.79 -19.62 10.02
C LEU A 194 -5.57 -20.15 10.81
N ALA A 195 -4.96 -19.34 11.66
CA ALA A 195 -3.81 -19.69 12.52
C ALA A 195 -4.20 -19.61 14.01
N GLU A 196 -5.29 -20.28 14.41
CA GLU A 196 -5.93 -20.19 15.72
C GLU A 196 -5.04 -20.49 16.94
N ASN A 197 -3.90 -21.16 16.74
CA ASN A 197 -2.91 -21.47 17.77
C ASN A 197 -1.60 -20.69 17.63
N ALA A 198 -1.54 -19.69 16.74
CA ALA A 198 -0.44 -18.73 16.69
C ALA A 198 -0.56 -17.72 17.85
N THR A 199 0.54 -17.07 18.19
CA THR A 199 0.55 -15.95 19.14
C THR A 199 0.52 -14.64 18.35
N LEU A 200 -0.42 -13.75 18.64
CA LEU A 200 -0.52 -12.43 18.00
C LEU A 200 0.12 -11.36 18.88
N LEU A 201 1.08 -10.63 18.33
CA LEU A 201 1.69 -9.44 18.93
C LEU A 201 1.10 -8.19 18.25
N PRO A 202 0.10 -7.52 18.82
CA PRO A 202 -0.42 -6.29 18.24
C PRO A 202 0.57 -5.14 18.44
N ILE A 203 0.75 -4.34 17.38
CA ILE A 203 1.56 -3.13 17.39
C ILE A 203 0.69 -2.02 16.81
N ARG A 204 0.22 -1.09 17.66
CA ARG A 204 -0.66 0.00 17.23
C ARG A 204 0.18 1.07 16.54
N VAL A 205 0.14 1.09 15.21
CA VAL A 205 0.83 2.05 14.34
C VAL A 205 -0.15 3.01 13.66
N ALA A 206 -1.43 2.74 13.71
CA ALA A 206 -2.51 3.56 13.17
C ALA A 206 -3.55 3.83 14.26
N GLY A 207 -4.27 4.92 14.16
CA GLY A 207 -5.30 5.25 15.14
C GLY A 207 -5.89 6.64 14.89
N TRP A 208 -6.77 7.07 15.78
CA TRP A 208 -7.35 8.38 15.75
C TRP A 208 -6.27 9.44 15.92
N GLN A 209 -6.07 10.24 14.88
CA GLN A 209 -5.14 11.36 14.84
C GLN A 209 -5.80 12.54 14.15
N GLN A 210 -5.44 13.77 14.53
CA GLN A 210 -5.97 14.97 13.89
C GLN A 210 -5.30 15.19 12.52
N ASP A 211 -6.12 15.42 11.50
CA ASP A 211 -5.66 15.84 10.17
C ASP A 211 -5.22 17.34 10.20
N VAL A 212 -4.71 17.83 9.08
CA VAL A 212 -4.30 19.24 8.93
C VAL A 212 -5.43 20.26 9.12
N ALA A 213 -6.68 19.81 9.10
CA ALA A 213 -7.86 20.62 9.36
C ALA A 213 -8.37 20.49 10.80
N GLY A 214 -7.67 19.73 11.66
CA GLY A 214 -8.03 19.49 13.06
C GLY A 214 -9.16 18.47 13.26
N ARG A 215 -9.48 17.66 12.24
CA ARG A 215 -10.52 16.61 12.32
C ARG A 215 -9.89 15.27 12.69
N TRP A 216 -10.56 14.49 13.50
CA TRP A 216 -10.14 13.14 13.84
C TRP A 216 -10.34 12.19 12.65
N ALA A 217 -9.32 11.40 12.33
CA ALA A 217 -9.36 10.35 11.33
C ALA A 217 -8.41 9.23 11.74
N VAL A 218 -8.75 7.99 11.38
CA VAL A 218 -7.88 6.83 11.62
C VAL A 218 -6.87 6.74 10.48
N TYR A 219 -5.60 6.91 10.81
CA TYR A 219 -4.50 6.74 9.86
C TYR A 219 -3.18 6.41 10.58
N SER A 220 -2.20 6.02 9.80
CA SER A 220 -0.80 5.86 10.18
C SER A 220 0.07 6.81 9.38
N ARG A 221 1.30 7.01 9.83
CA ARG A 221 2.36 7.70 9.10
C ARG A 221 3.47 6.73 8.76
N THR A 222 4.22 6.96 7.66
CA THR A 222 5.36 6.12 7.27
C THR A 222 6.34 5.89 8.42
N ASP A 223 6.62 6.90 9.24
CA ASP A 223 7.57 6.80 10.35
C ASP A 223 7.01 5.98 11.53
N GLN A 224 5.70 6.05 11.80
CA GLN A 224 5.01 5.20 12.77
C GLN A 224 5.05 3.73 12.31
N LEU A 225 4.81 3.46 11.02
CA LEU A 225 4.92 2.12 10.43
C LEU A 225 6.35 1.55 10.58
N ILE A 226 7.39 2.37 10.31
CA ILE A 226 8.78 1.93 10.47
C ILE A 226 9.09 1.66 11.95
N ALA A 227 8.62 2.50 12.88
CA ALA A 227 8.76 2.27 14.31
C ALA A 227 8.09 0.95 14.74
N GLY A 228 6.92 0.64 14.20
CA GLY A 228 6.27 -0.65 14.41
C GLY A 228 7.09 -1.83 13.88
N LEU A 229 7.71 -1.72 12.71
CA LEU A 229 8.60 -2.76 12.19
C LEU A 229 9.88 -2.93 13.04
N GLU A 230 10.42 -1.84 13.65
CA GLU A 230 11.52 -1.92 14.63
C GLU A 230 11.11 -2.76 15.85
N ARG A 231 9.84 -2.65 16.30
CA ARG A 231 9.29 -3.42 17.42
C ARG A 231 8.92 -4.86 17.02
N ALA A 232 8.50 -5.10 15.79
CA ALA A 232 8.21 -6.45 15.31
C ALA A 232 9.47 -7.34 15.25
N VAL A 233 10.65 -6.75 14.98
CA VAL A 233 11.93 -7.49 14.92
C VAL A 233 12.70 -7.51 16.23
N ASP A 234 12.27 -6.76 17.24
CA ASP A 234 12.87 -6.71 18.58
C ASP A 234 11.75 -6.32 19.56
N PRO A 235 10.83 -7.26 19.86
CA PRO A 235 9.65 -7.01 20.69
C PRO A 235 9.97 -6.57 22.12
N ASN A 236 11.01 -7.14 22.73
CA ASN A 236 11.43 -6.84 24.09
C ASN A 236 12.33 -5.58 24.18
N GLY A 237 12.79 -5.04 23.03
CA GLY A 237 13.54 -3.80 22.97
C GLY A 237 15.00 -3.89 23.43
N ASP A 238 15.57 -5.09 23.55
CA ASP A 238 16.91 -5.32 24.13
C ASP A 238 18.08 -5.09 23.12
N GLY A 239 17.74 -4.78 21.87
CA GLY A 239 18.71 -4.45 20.80
C GLY A 239 19.24 -5.65 20.05
N ASN A 240 18.59 -6.81 20.17
CA ASN A 240 18.83 -7.96 19.29
C ASN A 240 17.50 -8.41 18.62
N ALA A 241 17.57 -9.25 17.61
CA ALA A 241 16.43 -9.71 16.85
C ALA A 241 16.23 -11.24 16.95
N LEU A 242 16.69 -11.86 18.03
CA LEU A 242 16.55 -13.32 18.20
C LEU A 242 15.15 -13.72 18.65
N ASP A 243 14.38 -12.78 19.18
CA ASP A 243 12.98 -12.88 19.56
C ASP A 243 12.02 -12.25 18.54
N ALA A 244 12.51 -11.94 17.34
CA ALA A 244 11.73 -11.33 16.27
C ALA A 244 10.44 -12.12 15.97
N ALA A 245 9.34 -11.40 15.74
CA ALA A 245 8.14 -12.01 15.22
C ALA A 245 8.42 -12.67 13.86
N ARG A 246 7.99 -13.90 13.69
CA ARG A 246 8.29 -14.68 12.47
C ARG A 246 7.65 -14.06 11.23
N ILE A 247 6.47 -13.47 11.41
CA ILE A 247 5.66 -12.85 10.38
C ILE A 247 5.19 -11.49 10.91
N ALA A 248 5.17 -10.48 10.05
CA ALA A 248 4.59 -9.18 10.34
C ALA A 248 3.51 -8.84 9.31
N ILE A 249 2.27 -8.65 9.77
CA ILE A 249 1.16 -8.17 8.96
C ILE A 249 1.18 -6.64 9.00
N VAL A 250 1.21 -6.01 7.84
CA VAL A 250 0.96 -4.57 7.72
C VAL A 250 -0.50 -4.40 7.33
N GLY A 251 -1.34 -3.87 8.23
CA GLY A 251 -2.76 -3.66 7.97
C GLY A 251 -3.08 -2.33 7.26
N VAL A 252 -2.08 -1.47 7.08
CA VAL A 252 -2.23 -0.14 6.50
C VAL A 252 -1.52 -0.02 5.16
N ALA A 253 -2.01 0.86 4.30
CA ALA A 253 -1.50 1.07 2.95
C ALA A 253 -1.28 2.56 2.67
N GLU A 254 -0.09 2.91 2.13
CA GLU A 254 0.19 4.22 1.56
C GLU A 254 -0.31 4.23 0.10
N PRO A 255 -1.40 4.94 -0.24
CA PRO A 255 -2.00 4.84 -1.57
C PRO A 255 -1.03 5.20 -2.69
N TYR A 256 -1.00 4.39 -3.75
CA TYR A 256 -0.17 4.56 -4.96
C TYR A 256 1.34 4.65 -4.73
N ALA A 257 1.85 4.34 -3.54
CA ALA A 257 3.25 4.56 -3.17
C ALA A 257 4.14 3.32 -3.38
N ALA A 258 4.05 2.69 -4.53
CA ALA A 258 4.79 1.46 -4.87
C ALA A 258 6.31 1.65 -5.09
N PHE A 259 6.97 2.51 -4.31
CA PHE A 259 8.42 2.73 -4.36
C PHE A 259 9.18 1.61 -3.66
N GLU A 260 10.05 0.91 -4.37
CA GLU A 260 10.89 -0.16 -3.80
C GLU A 260 12.06 0.37 -2.94
N ASP A 261 12.41 1.64 -3.07
CA ASP A 261 13.51 2.30 -2.34
C ASP A 261 13.04 3.30 -1.28
N SER A 262 11.71 3.36 -1.00
CA SER A 262 11.18 4.20 0.07
C SER A 262 11.70 3.77 1.45
N PRO A 263 11.68 4.65 2.46
CA PRO A 263 12.07 4.25 3.81
C PRO A 263 11.28 3.05 4.34
N ALA A 264 9.97 2.98 4.08
CA ALA A 264 9.14 1.83 4.43
C ALA A 264 9.58 0.55 3.70
N ALA A 265 9.86 0.62 2.38
CA ALA A 265 10.34 -0.53 1.62
C ALA A 265 11.71 -1.01 2.12
N ARG A 266 12.60 -0.10 2.51
CA ARG A 266 13.90 -0.44 3.12
C ARG A 266 13.74 -1.07 4.51
N ALA A 267 12.75 -0.62 5.29
CA ALA A 267 12.44 -1.24 6.58
C ALA A 267 11.91 -2.67 6.40
N VAL A 268 11.06 -2.91 5.39
CA VAL A 268 10.62 -4.26 5.00
C VAL A 268 11.81 -5.15 4.61
N ALA A 269 12.75 -4.63 3.83
CA ALA A 269 13.98 -5.36 3.48
C ALA A 269 14.83 -5.67 4.72
N GLY A 270 14.86 -4.74 5.67
CA GLY A 270 15.53 -4.92 6.97
C GLY A 270 14.86 -6.00 7.81
N ALA A 271 13.54 -6.00 7.90
CA ALA A 271 12.79 -7.03 8.62
C ALA A 271 13.05 -8.43 8.05
N LEU A 272 13.01 -8.57 6.71
CA LEU A 272 13.33 -9.83 6.04
C LEU A 272 14.78 -10.29 6.33
N ALA A 273 15.73 -9.36 6.46
CA ALA A 273 17.12 -9.68 6.80
C ALA A 273 17.30 -10.11 8.27
N LEU A 274 16.34 -9.77 9.14
CA LEU A 274 16.24 -10.19 10.54
C LEU A 274 15.23 -11.33 10.75
N ASP A 275 14.95 -12.08 9.68
CA ASP A 275 14.11 -13.27 9.67
C ASP A 275 12.61 -13.04 9.96
N THR A 276 12.10 -11.85 9.69
CA THR A 276 10.67 -11.50 9.75
C THR A 276 10.10 -11.37 8.34
N LEU A 277 9.13 -12.22 7.97
CA LEU A 277 8.39 -12.08 6.70
C LEU A 277 7.33 -10.97 6.84
N VAL A 278 7.47 -9.90 6.09
CA VAL A 278 6.46 -8.84 6.02
C VAL A 278 5.43 -9.16 4.95
N VAL A 279 4.17 -9.28 5.36
CA VAL A 279 3.00 -9.46 4.48
C VAL A 279 2.26 -8.14 4.40
N ALA A 280 2.14 -7.59 3.20
CA ALA A 280 1.58 -6.27 2.97
C ALA A 280 0.39 -6.30 2.00
N PRO A 281 -0.64 -5.47 2.20
CA PRO A 281 -1.76 -5.36 1.27
C PRO A 281 -1.33 -4.71 -0.05
N ALA A 282 -1.95 -5.13 -1.15
CA ALA A 282 -1.77 -4.48 -2.44
C ALA A 282 -2.36 -3.06 -2.47
N GLY A 283 -3.42 -2.81 -1.70
CA GLY A 283 -4.25 -1.61 -1.70
C GLY A 283 -5.66 -1.90 -2.21
N ASN A 284 -6.54 -0.92 -2.07
CA ASN A 284 -7.96 -1.02 -2.44
C ASN A 284 -8.39 0.06 -3.45
N ASP A 285 -7.45 0.48 -4.30
CA ASP A 285 -7.67 1.54 -5.30
C ASP A 285 -8.09 1.00 -6.68
N GLY A 286 -8.45 -0.30 -6.75
CA GLY A 286 -8.86 -0.99 -7.97
C GLY A 286 -7.73 -1.28 -8.95
N PRO A 287 -8.02 -2.00 -10.05
CA PRO A 287 -7.03 -2.33 -11.07
C PRO A 287 -6.56 -1.08 -11.81
N ALA A 288 -5.32 -1.09 -12.24
CA ALA A 288 -4.69 0.01 -12.97
C ALA A 288 -3.56 -0.52 -13.87
N GLY A 289 -3.01 0.33 -14.69
CA GLY A 289 -1.91 -0.10 -15.57
C GLY A 289 -2.17 0.23 -17.03
N PRO A 290 -1.37 -0.28 -17.96
CA PRO A 290 -0.71 -1.61 -17.97
C PRO A 290 0.62 -1.71 -17.23
N ARG A 291 1.27 -0.58 -16.87
CA ARG A 291 2.57 -0.60 -16.21
C ARG A 291 2.46 -0.34 -14.71
N TYR A 292 2.57 0.94 -14.30
CA TYR A 292 2.46 1.32 -12.89
C TYR A 292 1.03 1.58 -12.53
N GLY A 293 0.53 0.76 -11.62
CA GLY A 293 -0.86 0.78 -11.23
C GLY A 293 -1.14 1.47 -9.92
N SER A 294 -2.04 0.90 -9.19
CA SER A 294 -2.58 1.40 -7.93
C SER A 294 -1.93 0.77 -6.69
N ILE A 295 -0.86 0.00 -6.85
CA ILE A 295 -0.18 -0.68 -5.74
C ILE A 295 0.24 0.34 -4.67
N SER A 296 -0.10 0.02 -3.43
CA SER A 296 0.20 0.83 -2.26
C SER A 296 1.58 0.52 -1.67
N GLY A 297 2.16 1.46 -0.94
CA GLY A 297 3.29 1.20 -0.05
C GLY A 297 2.82 0.63 1.31
N PRO A 298 3.59 -0.25 1.98
CA PRO A 298 4.89 -0.79 1.54
C PRO A 298 4.80 -2.01 0.61
N GLY A 299 3.60 -2.36 0.08
CA GLY A 299 3.39 -3.47 -0.85
C GLY A 299 4.27 -3.39 -2.11
N GLY A 300 4.68 -2.19 -2.56
CA GLY A 300 5.66 -2.01 -3.62
C GLY A 300 7.08 -2.52 -3.29
N ALA A 301 7.39 -2.81 -2.03
CA ALA A 301 8.71 -3.33 -1.65
C ALA A 301 8.99 -4.70 -2.28
N ARG A 302 10.18 -4.86 -2.85
CA ARG A 302 10.59 -6.12 -3.49
C ARG A 302 10.60 -7.29 -2.50
N GLN A 303 10.88 -7.03 -1.23
CA GLN A 303 11.00 -8.01 -0.15
C GLN A 303 9.67 -8.30 0.57
N ALA A 304 8.63 -7.51 0.36
CA ALA A 304 7.30 -7.81 0.90
C ALA A 304 6.65 -9.00 0.15
N LEU A 305 5.90 -9.82 0.86
CA LEU A 305 4.85 -10.63 0.27
C LEU A 305 3.62 -9.73 0.10
N THR A 306 3.35 -9.29 -1.12
CA THR A 306 2.23 -8.40 -1.39
C THR A 306 1.02 -9.20 -1.85
N VAL A 307 -0.09 -8.97 -1.16
CA VAL A 307 -1.30 -9.77 -1.30
C VAL A 307 -2.44 -8.92 -1.82
N GLY A 308 -3.04 -9.35 -2.91
CA GLY A 308 -4.29 -8.82 -3.44
C GLY A 308 -5.49 -9.60 -2.91
N ALA A 309 -6.65 -8.96 -2.87
CA ALA A 309 -7.90 -9.59 -2.46
C ALA A 309 -8.50 -10.41 -3.61
N ALA A 310 -8.84 -11.66 -3.32
CA ALA A 310 -9.67 -12.49 -4.21
C ALA A 310 -11.13 -12.45 -3.74
N ASP A 311 -12.07 -12.41 -4.68
CA ASP A 311 -13.49 -12.56 -4.41
C ASP A 311 -13.93 -14.01 -4.72
N ASP A 312 -14.21 -14.77 -3.66
CA ASP A 312 -14.62 -16.18 -3.78
C ASP A 312 -16.12 -16.38 -3.77
N ARG A 313 -16.92 -15.31 -3.72
CA ARG A 313 -18.39 -15.40 -3.77
C ARG A 313 -18.82 -15.79 -5.17
N ARG A 314 -19.73 -16.76 -5.29
CA ARG A 314 -20.26 -17.20 -6.59
C ARG A 314 -21.32 -16.24 -7.10
N THR A 315 -22.10 -15.68 -6.21
CA THR A 315 -23.17 -14.74 -6.51
C THR A 315 -23.05 -13.51 -5.63
N THR A 316 -23.59 -12.40 -6.12
CA THR A 316 -23.70 -11.13 -5.38
C THR A 316 -25.04 -10.49 -5.66
N GLU A 317 -25.55 -9.71 -4.70
CA GLU A 317 -26.78 -8.94 -4.92
C GLU A 317 -26.49 -7.74 -5.82
N HIS A 318 -27.32 -7.59 -6.85
CA HIS A 318 -27.31 -6.48 -7.79
C HIS A 318 -28.67 -5.79 -7.83
N VAL A 319 -28.62 -4.50 -8.14
CA VAL A 319 -29.82 -3.69 -8.41
C VAL A 319 -29.70 -3.02 -9.76
N ARG A 320 -30.82 -2.86 -10.47
CA ARG A 320 -30.84 -1.99 -11.64
C ARG A 320 -30.92 -0.55 -11.21
N VAL A 321 -29.98 0.26 -11.67
CA VAL A 321 -29.93 1.68 -11.41
C VAL A 321 -30.19 2.44 -12.70
N THR A 322 -31.18 3.36 -12.68
CA THR A 322 -31.48 4.24 -13.80
C THR A 322 -31.39 5.69 -13.33
N ILE A 323 -30.46 6.47 -13.89
CA ILE A 323 -30.35 7.92 -13.63
C ILE A 323 -30.92 8.67 -14.84
N ARG A 324 -31.85 9.62 -14.59
CA ARG A 324 -32.53 10.40 -15.63
C ARG A 324 -32.55 11.91 -15.29
N SER A 325 -32.58 12.73 -16.34
CA SER A 325 -32.95 14.15 -16.25
C SER A 325 -34.04 14.41 -17.31
N GLY A 326 -35.29 14.53 -16.86
CA GLY A 326 -36.43 14.52 -17.75
C GLY A 326 -36.51 13.20 -18.56
N LEU A 327 -36.58 13.31 -19.86
CA LEU A 327 -36.60 12.13 -20.78
C LEU A 327 -35.20 11.58 -21.08
N ARG A 328 -34.13 12.31 -20.72
CA ARG A 328 -32.78 11.90 -21.01
C ARG A 328 -32.31 10.86 -19.98
N VAL A 329 -31.88 9.70 -20.44
CA VAL A 329 -31.18 8.70 -19.63
C VAL A 329 -29.71 9.06 -19.55
N VAL A 330 -29.21 9.23 -18.33
CA VAL A 330 -27.80 9.51 -18.00
C VAL A 330 -27.04 8.20 -17.78
N PHE A 331 -27.70 7.26 -17.10
CA PHE A 331 -27.17 5.93 -16.82
C PHE A 331 -28.35 4.95 -16.71
N ASP A 332 -28.16 3.74 -17.22
CA ASP A 332 -29.06 2.62 -17.03
C ASP A 332 -28.23 1.33 -17.04
N GLY A 333 -28.15 0.65 -15.90
CA GLY A 333 -27.34 -0.55 -15.76
C GLY A 333 -27.58 -1.30 -14.47
N GLU A 334 -27.17 -2.56 -14.41
CA GLU A 334 -27.13 -3.34 -13.19
C GLU A 334 -25.79 -3.08 -12.48
N VAL A 335 -25.86 -2.82 -11.18
CA VAL A 335 -24.69 -2.57 -10.32
C VAL A 335 -24.82 -3.36 -9.03
N PRO A 336 -23.73 -3.81 -8.43
CA PRO A 336 -23.77 -4.44 -7.11
C PRO A 336 -24.36 -3.52 -6.05
N LEU A 337 -25.12 -4.10 -5.15
CA LEU A 337 -25.68 -3.47 -3.97
C LEU A 337 -24.69 -3.58 -2.82
N GLY A 338 -24.49 -2.49 -2.09
CA GLY A 338 -23.74 -2.42 -0.82
C GLY A 338 -24.57 -1.72 0.25
N GLY A 339 -24.09 -1.73 1.49
CA GLY A 339 -24.81 -1.19 2.63
C GLY A 339 -25.96 -2.07 3.08
N ALA A 340 -26.95 -1.45 3.72
CA ALA A 340 -28.13 -2.15 4.20
C ALA A 340 -29.00 -2.70 3.08
N ARG A 341 -29.99 -3.45 3.50
CA ARG A 341 -31.01 -4.08 2.65
C ARG A 341 -31.43 -3.18 1.48
N GLY A 342 -31.44 -3.75 0.31
CA GLY A 342 -32.00 -3.11 -0.85
C GLY A 342 -33.49 -2.80 -0.66
N PRO A 343 -34.05 -1.91 -1.47
CA PRO A 343 -35.47 -1.65 -1.43
C PRO A 343 -36.24 -2.97 -1.73
N GLY A 344 -37.27 -3.26 -0.93
CA GLY A 344 -38.17 -4.40 -1.22
C GLY A 344 -38.78 -4.31 -2.61
N ASP A 345 -39.17 -3.07 -3.00
CA ASP A 345 -39.62 -2.66 -4.34
C ASP A 345 -38.64 -1.62 -4.93
N SER A 346 -38.93 -1.06 -6.09
CA SER A 346 -38.12 0.02 -6.65
C SER A 346 -38.21 1.30 -5.82
N LEU A 347 -37.08 1.94 -5.59
CA LEU A 347 -36.95 3.22 -4.89
C LEU A 347 -36.62 4.32 -5.89
N LYS A 348 -37.50 5.32 -6.02
CA LYS A 348 -37.30 6.47 -6.90
C LYS A 348 -37.07 7.73 -6.07
N LEU A 349 -35.93 8.40 -6.28
CA LEU A 349 -35.48 9.54 -5.50
C LEU A 349 -34.93 10.66 -6.40
N ASP A 350 -35.02 11.88 -5.92
CA ASP A 350 -34.26 12.99 -6.49
C ASP A 350 -32.79 12.84 -6.15
N LEU A 351 -31.90 13.12 -7.10
CA LEU A 351 -30.47 13.17 -6.89
C LEU A 351 -30.07 14.51 -6.27
N ALA A 352 -29.18 14.45 -5.28
CA ALA A 352 -28.55 15.61 -4.69
C ALA A 352 -27.05 15.37 -4.46
N ALA A 353 -26.25 16.41 -4.48
CA ALA A 353 -24.82 16.31 -4.26
C ALA A 353 -24.39 17.14 -3.05
N PRO A 354 -23.39 16.66 -2.27
CA PRO A 354 -22.74 17.46 -1.24
C PRO A 354 -22.02 18.65 -1.86
N ALA A 355 -21.73 19.67 -1.05
CA ALA A 355 -20.93 20.81 -1.44
C ALA A 355 -19.65 20.85 -0.59
N PRO A 356 -18.54 20.29 -1.08
CA PRO A 356 -17.28 20.29 -0.34
C PRO A 356 -16.90 21.70 0.09
N ARG A 357 -16.78 21.94 1.39
CA ARG A 357 -16.42 23.25 1.97
C ARG A 357 -14.93 23.55 1.78
N ASN A 358 -14.09 22.51 1.78
CA ASN A 358 -12.67 22.62 1.57
C ASN A 358 -12.30 22.19 0.15
N ARG A 359 -11.97 23.16 -0.70
CA ARG A 359 -11.43 22.93 -2.05
C ARG A 359 -9.90 22.74 -2.07
N LEU A 360 -9.27 22.62 -0.94
CA LEU A 360 -7.87 22.21 -0.86
C LEU A 360 -7.80 20.72 -1.22
N LEU A 361 -7.84 20.47 -2.52
CA LEU A 361 -7.47 19.18 -3.08
C LEU A 361 -6.07 18.81 -2.55
N PRO A 362 -5.84 17.57 -2.15
CA PRO A 362 -4.49 17.13 -1.82
C PRO A 362 -3.59 17.53 -2.99
N ALA A 363 -2.52 18.25 -2.69
CA ALA A 363 -1.60 18.75 -3.70
C ALA A 363 -0.85 17.59 -4.39
N VAL A 364 -0.88 16.40 -3.79
CA VAL A 364 -0.15 15.21 -4.19
C VAL A 364 -1.08 14.00 -4.15
N LEU A 365 -1.07 13.18 -5.19
CA LEU A 365 -1.77 11.89 -5.22
C LEU A 365 -1.30 11.04 -4.04
N GLY A 366 -2.24 10.40 -3.32
CA GLY A 366 -1.93 9.57 -2.15
C GLY A 366 -1.72 10.34 -0.84
N GLN A 367 -1.78 11.68 -0.84
CA GLN A 367 -1.85 12.47 0.38
C GLN A 367 -3.30 12.90 0.61
N GLY A 368 -4.09 12.04 1.24
CA GLY A 368 -5.48 12.29 1.59
C GLY A 368 -6.34 12.55 0.36
N ALA A 369 -6.89 11.50 -0.26
CA ALA A 369 -8.01 11.70 -1.16
C ALA A 369 -9.08 12.53 -0.44
N PRO A 370 -9.76 13.49 -1.11
CA PRO A 370 -10.75 14.30 -0.45
C PRO A 370 -11.83 13.40 0.14
N THR A 371 -11.82 13.25 1.45
CA THR A 371 -12.88 12.55 2.18
C THR A 371 -13.97 13.54 2.49
N LEU A 372 -15.20 13.21 2.11
CA LEU A 372 -16.35 14.02 2.45
C LEU A 372 -16.60 13.94 3.96
N SER A 373 -16.67 15.08 4.61
CA SER A 373 -17.11 15.18 6.00
C SER A 373 -18.62 15.30 6.07
N ILE A 374 -19.21 14.96 7.20
CA ILE A 374 -20.66 15.15 7.41
C ILE A 374 -21.10 16.59 7.14
N ALA A 375 -20.28 17.58 7.47
CA ALA A 375 -20.56 18.99 7.23
C ALA A 375 -20.72 19.36 5.76
N ASP A 376 -20.15 18.57 4.81
CA ASP A 376 -20.29 18.82 3.37
C ASP A 376 -21.69 18.51 2.84
N PHE A 377 -22.46 17.72 3.59
CA PHE A 377 -23.85 17.39 3.28
C PHE A 377 -24.87 18.45 3.79
N PHE A 378 -24.41 19.47 4.51
CA PHE A 378 -25.25 20.54 5.02
C PHE A 378 -24.94 21.87 4.32
N ASP A 379 -25.95 22.73 4.22
CA ASP A 379 -25.78 24.11 3.75
C ASP A 379 -25.20 25.03 4.83
N ARG A 380 -25.05 26.35 4.52
CA ARG A 380 -24.52 27.33 5.48
C ARG A 380 -25.46 27.60 6.67
N ASN A 381 -26.73 27.26 6.54
CA ASN A 381 -27.74 27.44 7.57
C ASN A 381 -27.97 26.15 8.38
N GLY A 382 -27.20 25.09 8.11
CA GLY A 382 -27.35 23.79 8.79
C GLY A 382 -28.44 22.89 8.24
N TYR A 383 -29.06 23.21 7.10
CA TYR A 383 -30.04 22.33 6.46
C TYR A 383 -29.36 21.28 5.62
N SER A 384 -29.84 20.04 5.75
CA SER A 384 -29.32 18.94 4.95
C SER A 384 -29.66 19.15 3.45
N ARG A 385 -28.66 18.97 2.60
CA ARG A 385 -28.80 18.99 1.14
C ARG A 385 -29.36 17.70 0.57
N VAL A 386 -29.26 16.61 1.34
CA VAL A 386 -29.53 15.25 0.87
C VAL A 386 -30.67 14.55 1.60
N ALA A 387 -31.27 15.19 2.61
CA ALA A 387 -32.37 14.59 3.38
C ALA A 387 -33.53 14.17 2.46
N GLY A 388 -33.93 12.89 2.56
CA GLY A 388 -34.97 12.26 1.75
C GLY A 388 -34.62 12.09 0.26
N ARG A 389 -33.34 12.26 -0.13
CA ARG A 389 -32.86 12.18 -1.51
C ARG A 389 -31.76 11.13 -1.65
N ALA A 390 -31.40 10.81 -2.88
CA ALA A 390 -30.19 10.02 -3.12
C ALA A 390 -28.96 10.94 -3.17
N ALA A 391 -28.01 10.70 -2.29
CA ALA A 391 -26.77 11.48 -2.19
C ALA A 391 -25.74 10.99 -3.21
N LEU A 392 -25.44 11.77 -4.24
CA LEU A 392 -24.37 11.49 -5.20
C LEU A 392 -23.05 11.99 -4.61
N ALA A 393 -22.26 11.08 -4.04
CA ALA A 393 -21.09 11.37 -3.23
C ALA A 393 -19.81 10.79 -3.82
N LEU A 394 -18.71 11.56 -3.74
CA LEU A 394 -17.38 11.07 -4.08
C LEU A 394 -16.95 10.04 -3.03
N ALA A 395 -16.55 8.84 -3.47
CA ALA A 395 -16.05 7.78 -2.59
C ALA A 395 -14.76 8.21 -1.86
N GLY A 396 -13.86 8.89 -2.57
CA GLY A 396 -12.64 9.45 -1.99
C GLY A 396 -11.73 8.39 -1.36
N GLY A 397 -11.05 8.76 -0.26
CA GLY A 397 -10.16 7.86 0.49
C GLY A 397 -10.89 6.87 1.41
N SER A 398 -12.20 7.09 1.66
CA SER A 398 -13.03 6.20 2.49
C SER A 398 -14.47 6.19 1.98
N PRO A 399 -14.85 5.19 1.16
CA PRO A 399 -16.24 5.00 0.71
C PRO A 399 -17.23 4.90 1.88
N ASP A 400 -16.86 4.20 2.95
CA ASP A 400 -17.67 4.05 4.15
C ASP A 400 -17.98 5.38 4.84
N SER A 401 -16.96 6.20 5.05
CA SER A 401 -17.14 7.52 5.67
C SER A 401 -18.03 8.43 4.83
N ALA A 402 -17.90 8.38 3.49
CA ALA A 402 -18.73 9.15 2.59
C ALA A 402 -20.19 8.67 2.64
N ALA A 403 -20.41 7.36 2.64
CA ALA A 403 -21.74 6.75 2.72
C ALA A 403 -22.39 6.98 4.09
N ALA A 404 -21.67 6.74 5.20
CA ALA A 404 -22.14 6.98 6.55
C ALA A 404 -22.47 8.47 6.79
N GLY A 405 -21.61 9.38 6.30
CA GLY A 405 -21.87 10.82 6.38
C GLY A 405 -23.15 11.25 5.64
N ALA A 406 -23.40 10.68 4.45
CA ALA A 406 -24.63 10.92 3.69
C ALA A 406 -25.85 10.40 4.41
N ALA A 407 -25.80 9.16 4.93
CA ALA A 407 -26.90 8.54 5.67
C ALA A 407 -27.22 9.33 6.95
N ARG A 408 -26.22 9.70 7.75
CA ARG A 408 -26.39 10.55 8.94
C ARG A 408 -26.96 11.94 8.60
N ALA A 409 -26.69 12.44 7.41
CA ALA A 409 -27.30 13.67 6.91
C ALA A 409 -28.75 13.47 6.39
N GLY A 410 -29.34 12.27 6.53
CA GLY A 410 -30.70 11.95 6.18
C GLY A 410 -30.91 11.54 4.72
N ALA A 411 -29.88 11.14 3.99
CA ALA A 411 -30.05 10.59 2.65
C ALA A 411 -30.87 9.30 2.70
N ALA A 412 -31.76 9.10 1.72
CA ALA A 412 -32.58 7.89 1.57
C ALA A 412 -31.89 6.80 0.74
N ALA A 413 -30.83 7.16 0.00
CA ALA A 413 -29.91 6.26 -0.67
C ALA A 413 -28.57 6.97 -0.89
N VAL A 414 -27.48 6.22 -1.07
CA VAL A 414 -26.17 6.77 -1.39
C VAL A 414 -25.70 6.24 -2.74
N VAL A 415 -25.22 7.14 -3.57
CA VAL A 415 -24.65 6.83 -4.89
C VAL A 415 -23.19 7.24 -4.88
N LEU A 416 -22.31 6.29 -4.72
CA LEU A 416 -20.87 6.51 -4.70
C LEU A 416 -20.31 6.60 -6.12
N HIS A 417 -19.30 7.42 -6.29
CA HIS A 417 -18.52 7.47 -7.53
C HIS A 417 -17.08 7.86 -7.23
N ASP A 418 -16.16 7.31 -7.99
CA ASP A 418 -14.76 7.74 -8.06
C ASP A 418 -14.17 7.26 -9.39
N ALA A 419 -13.29 8.06 -10.00
CA ALA A 419 -12.55 7.65 -11.20
C ALA A 419 -11.59 6.47 -10.93
N ARG A 420 -11.24 6.23 -9.66
CA ARG A 420 -10.33 5.18 -9.20
C ARG A 420 -11.06 3.94 -8.68
N VAL A 421 -12.31 4.07 -8.34
CA VAL A 421 -13.12 2.96 -7.82
C VAL A 421 -14.02 2.46 -8.94
N PRO A 422 -13.84 1.23 -9.42
CA PRO A 422 -14.71 0.64 -10.43
C PRO A 422 -16.17 0.65 -9.95
N ALA A 423 -17.09 0.82 -10.89
CA ALA A 423 -18.53 0.67 -10.59
C ALA A 423 -18.77 -0.70 -9.96
N GLY A 424 -19.47 -0.70 -8.84
CA GLY A 424 -19.79 -1.92 -8.12
C GLY A 424 -18.75 -2.43 -7.13
N SER A 425 -17.59 -1.77 -6.98
CA SER A 425 -16.69 -2.08 -5.90
C SER A 425 -17.16 -1.38 -4.62
N LEU A 426 -17.85 -2.11 -3.79
CA LEU A 426 -18.42 -1.58 -2.57
C LEU A 426 -17.96 -2.37 -1.35
N GLY A 427 -17.56 -1.64 -0.33
CA GLY A 427 -17.44 -2.07 1.03
C GLY A 427 -18.11 -1.02 1.89
N ALA A 428 -19.44 -0.94 1.86
CA ALA A 428 -20.17 -0.03 2.70
C ALA A 428 -20.70 -0.78 3.92
N ASP A 429 -20.53 -0.16 5.10
CA ASP A 429 -20.98 -0.69 6.38
C ASP A 429 -22.54 -0.79 6.40
N GLU A 430 -23.08 -1.92 6.81
CA GLU A 430 -24.55 -2.14 6.95
C GLU A 430 -25.21 -1.27 8.01
N ARG A 431 -24.47 -0.73 8.96
CA ARG A 431 -24.98 0.32 9.85
C ARG A 431 -25.42 1.57 9.07
N ILE A 432 -25.06 1.64 7.78
CA ILE A 432 -25.64 2.58 6.84
C ILE A 432 -27.02 2.03 6.45
N GLY A 433 -28.04 2.34 7.22
CA GLY A 433 -29.42 1.84 7.10
C GLY A 433 -30.15 2.22 5.81
N VAL A 434 -29.40 2.54 4.73
CA VAL A 434 -29.92 2.93 3.41
C VAL A 434 -29.16 2.20 2.30
N PRO A 435 -29.78 1.94 1.14
CA PRO A 435 -29.10 1.36 0.00
C PRO A 435 -27.89 2.19 -0.44
N VAL A 436 -26.77 1.51 -0.69
CA VAL A 436 -25.56 2.11 -1.26
C VAL A 436 -25.26 1.46 -2.59
N VAL A 437 -25.10 2.26 -3.62
CA VAL A 437 -24.73 1.81 -4.96
C VAL A 437 -23.56 2.61 -5.50
N SER A 438 -22.83 2.08 -6.44
CA SER A 438 -21.74 2.80 -7.10
C SER A 438 -22.01 2.88 -8.61
N VAL A 439 -21.70 4.03 -9.19
CA VAL A 439 -21.93 4.29 -10.63
C VAL A 439 -20.63 4.69 -11.30
N PRO A 440 -20.49 4.45 -12.64
CA PRO A 440 -19.31 4.88 -13.38
C PRO A 440 -19.06 6.37 -13.24
N ALA A 441 -17.78 6.75 -13.13
CA ALA A 441 -17.37 8.15 -12.99
C ALA A 441 -17.89 9.07 -14.10
N ALA A 442 -18.03 8.56 -15.33
CA ALA A 442 -18.62 9.30 -16.46
C ALA A 442 -20.10 9.65 -16.21
N ALA A 443 -20.88 8.68 -15.72
CA ALA A 443 -22.30 8.89 -15.40
C ALA A 443 -22.47 9.89 -14.25
N ALA A 444 -21.66 9.74 -13.20
CA ALA A 444 -21.63 10.67 -12.08
C ALA A 444 -21.24 12.09 -12.49
N SER A 445 -20.22 12.24 -13.33
CA SER A 445 -19.77 13.53 -13.84
C SER A 445 -20.86 14.25 -14.61
N GLU A 446 -21.62 13.52 -15.45
CA GLU A 446 -22.76 14.09 -16.18
C GLU A 446 -23.91 14.46 -15.24
N ALA A 447 -24.27 13.60 -14.28
CA ALA A 447 -25.28 13.90 -13.27
C ALA A 447 -24.88 15.14 -12.44
N LEU A 448 -23.65 15.25 -12.00
CA LEU A 448 -23.12 16.43 -11.29
C LEU A 448 -23.18 17.70 -12.15
N ARG A 449 -22.92 17.59 -13.46
CA ARG A 449 -23.02 18.72 -14.39
C ARG A 449 -24.46 19.22 -14.46
N LEU A 450 -25.43 18.31 -14.56
CA LEU A 450 -26.87 18.64 -14.56
C LEU A 450 -27.29 19.33 -13.25
N LEU A 451 -26.91 18.75 -12.12
CA LEU A 451 -27.22 19.33 -10.80
C LEU A 451 -26.61 20.73 -10.62
N ARG A 452 -25.40 20.98 -11.10
CA ARG A 452 -24.75 22.31 -11.09
C ARG A 452 -25.48 23.31 -11.98
N ALA A 453 -26.05 22.83 -13.10
CA ALA A 453 -26.88 23.65 -14.00
C ALA A 453 -28.32 23.82 -13.47
N ARG A 454 -28.61 23.36 -12.23
CA ARG A 454 -29.96 23.35 -11.61
C ARG A 454 -30.99 22.57 -12.42
N GLN A 455 -30.56 21.61 -13.20
CA GLN A 455 -31.45 20.68 -13.89
C GLN A 455 -31.77 19.54 -12.94
N PRO A 456 -33.05 19.18 -12.72
CA PRO A 456 -33.39 18.08 -11.85
C PRO A 456 -32.89 16.77 -12.45
N ALA A 457 -32.37 15.90 -11.59
CA ALA A 457 -31.99 14.55 -11.92
C ALA A 457 -32.61 13.60 -10.90
N THR A 458 -33.11 12.47 -11.36
CA THR A 458 -33.70 11.42 -10.53
C THR A 458 -32.94 10.12 -10.71
N ILE A 459 -32.95 9.30 -9.68
CA ILE A 459 -32.46 7.94 -9.69
C ILE A 459 -33.56 6.98 -9.33
N GLU A 460 -33.61 5.85 -10.01
CA GLU A 460 -34.44 4.71 -9.66
C GLU A 460 -33.51 3.53 -9.34
N ILE A 461 -33.66 2.95 -8.15
CA ILE A 461 -32.95 1.76 -7.67
C ILE A 461 -33.98 0.63 -7.60
N GLY A 462 -33.81 -0.40 -8.42
CA GLY A 462 -34.71 -1.55 -8.49
C GLY A 462 -34.54 -2.51 -7.31
N ALA A 463 -35.46 -3.49 -7.23
CA ALA A 463 -35.36 -4.55 -6.24
C ALA A 463 -34.06 -5.36 -6.40
N PRO A 464 -33.45 -5.84 -5.29
CA PRO A 464 -32.27 -6.69 -5.34
C PRO A 464 -32.51 -7.99 -6.07
N ARG A 465 -31.48 -8.41 -6.81
CA ARG A 465 -31.50 -9.70 -7.53
C ARG A 465 -30.14 -10.34 -7.36
N GLU A 466 -30.15 -11.62 -7.07
CA GLU A 466 -28.92 -12.40 -7.06
C GLU A 466 -28.39 -12.57 -8.49
N ARG A 467 -27.11 -12.29 -8.70
CA ARG A 467 -26.42 -12.42 -9.99
C ARG A 467 -25.13 -13.19 -9.82
N GLU A 468 -24.72 -13.87 -10.87
CA GLU A 468 -23.40 -14.45 -10.94
C GLU A 468 -22.35 -13.35 -10.76
N ASN A 469 -21.37 -13.62 -9.91
CA ASN A 469 -20.29 -12.67 -9.63
C ASN A 469 -19.22 -12.78 -10.72
N PRO A 470 -19.02 -11.76 -11.57
CA PRO A 470 -18.02 -11.81 -12.63
C PRO A 470 -16.57 -11.82 -12.11
N PHE A 471 -16.36 -11.54 -10.83
CA PHE A 471 -15.05 -11.58 -10.17
C PHE A 471 -14.81 -12.87 -9.38
N SER A 472 -15.75 -13.83 -9.43
CA SER A 472 -15.66 -15.08 -8.67
C SER A 472 -14.37 -15.86 -8.98
N GLY A 473 -13.58 -16.14 -7.94
CA GLY A 473 -12.28 -16.83 -8.07
C GLY A 473 -11.12 -15.95 -8.53
N GLY A 474 -11.38 -14.75 -9.02
CA GLY A 474 -10.41 -13.77 -9.50
C GLY A 474 -10.11 -12.64 -8.48
N PRO A 475 -9.35 -11.62 -8.91
CA PRO A 475 -9.13 -10.43 -8.09
C PRO A 475 -10.45 -9.67 -7.86
N ALA A 476 -10.67 -9.24 -6.62
CA ALA A 476 -11.79 -8.39 -6.27
C ALA A 476 -11.71 -7.05 -7.03
N ALA A 477 -12.86 -6.47 -7.40
CA ALA A 477 -12.93 -5.25 -8.19
C ALA A 477 -12.19 -4.05 -7.56
N PHE A 478 -12.09 -4.00 -6.25
CA PHE A 478 -11.33 -2.97 -5.53
C PHE A 478 -9.85 -3.29 -5.37
N SER A 479 -9.42 -4.53 -5.54
CA SER A 479 -8.03 -4.92 -5.29
C SER A 479 -7.08 -4.15 -6.21
N SER A 480 -6.09 -3.50 -5.62
CA SER A 480 -5.04 -2.83 -6.39
C SER A 480 -4.20 -3.82 -7.19
N ASP A 481 -3.78 -3.39 -8.38
CA ASP A 481 -2.99 -4.17 -9.31
C ASP A 481 -1.96 -3.28 -10.04
N GLY A 482 -1.03 -3.90 -10.75
CA GLY A 482 -0.01 -3.27 -11.56
C GLY A 482 1.40 -3.64 -11.14
N LEU A 483 2.39 -2.85 -11.56
CA LEU A 483 3.77 -3.04 -11.21
C LEU A 483 4.19 -2.11 -10.08
N ALA A 484 5.11 -2.56 -9.24
CA ALA A 484 5.91 -1.64 -8.44
C ALA A 484 6.74 -0.72 -9.37
N PHE A 485 7.22 0.40 -8.86
CA PHE A 485 7.93 1.39 -9.69
C PHE A 485 9.30 0.90 -10.20
N ASP A 486 9.83 -0.19 -9.68
CA ASP A 486 10.99 -0.91 -10.25
C ASP A 486 10.62 -1.88 -11.38
N GLY A 487 9.34 -2.03 -11.68
CA GLY A 487 8.81 -2.97 -12.66
C GLY A 487 8.52 -4.36 -12.10
N GLY A 488 8.66 -4.58 -10.79
CA GLY A 488 8.34 -5.87 -10.14
C GLY A 488 6.84 -6.17 -10.16
N THR A 489 6.49 -7.44 -10.39
CA THR A 489 5.09 -7.92 -10.36
C THR A 489 4.48 -7.73 -8.97
N LYS A 490 3.34 -7.06 -8.89
CA LYS A 490 2.53 -6.87 -7.69
C LYS A 490 1.03 -6.89 -8.04
N PRO A 491 0.20 -7.48 -7.16
CA PRO A 491 0.57 -8.35 -6.03
C PRO A 491 1.24 -9.63 -6.51
N GLU A 492 2.04 -10.27 -5.65
CA GLU A 492 2.65 -11.56 -5.98
C GLU A 492 1.63 -12.70 -5.90
N VAL A 493 0.67 -12.61 -4.99
CA VAL A 493 -0.37 -13.63 -4.79
C VAL A 493 -1.71 -12.98 -4.44
N LEU A 494 -2.78 -13.72 -4.71
CA LEU A 494 -4.12 -13.42 -4.22
C LEU A 494 -4.48 -14.39 -3.09
N ALA A 495 -5.18 -13.87 -2.09
CA ALA A 495 -5.83 -14.65 -1.03
C ALA A 495 -7.29 -14.18 -0.85
N PRO A 496 -8.19 -14.99 -0.27
CA PRO A 496 -9.54 -14.55 0.06
C PRO A 496 -9.52 -13.23 0.81
N GLY A 497 -10.28 -12.26 0.35
CA GLY A 497 -10.28 -10.91 0.91
C GLY A 497 -11.62 -10.19 0.81
N VAL A 498 -12.73 -10.93 0.59
CA VAL A 498 -14.05 -10.32 0.43
C VAL A 498 -15.06 -11.02 1.33
N ALA A 499 -15.83 -10.24 2.09
CA ALA A 499 -16.91 -10.69 2.98
C ALA A 499 -16.45 -11.78 3.96
N LEU A 500 -15.28 -11.63 4.56
CA LEU A 500 -14.74 -12.57 5.54
C LEU A 500 -15.32 -12.29 6.91
N LEU A 501 -15.92 -13.32 7.53
CA LEU A 501 -16.50 -13.24 8.85
C LEU A 501 -15.39 -13.15 9.92
N THR A 502 -15.55 -12.23 10.89
CA THR A 502 -14.53 -11.95 11.91
C THR A 502 -15.12 -11.21 13.12
N SER A 503 -14.30 -10.99 14.17
CA SER A 503 -14.64 -10.16 15.31
C SER A 503 -14.77 -8.67 14.96
N LEU A 504 -15.69 -7.99 15.63
CA LEU A 504 -15.78 -6.53 15.67
C LEU A 504 -15.56 -6.05 17.10
N PRO A 505 -14.98 -4.86 17.32
CA PRO A 505 -14.90 -4.31 18.66
C PRO A 505 -16.29 -3.92 19.18
N GLY A 506 -16.46 -4.04 20.50
CA GLY A 506 -17.74 -3.77 21.15
C GLY A 506 -18.57 -5.03 21.39
N ARG A 507 -19.83 -4.80 21.75
CA ARG A 507 -20.82 -5.85 21.97
C ARG A 507 -22.04 -5.60 21.11
N GLY A 508 -22.71 -6.69 20.72
CA GLY A 508 -24.00 -6.64 20.03
C GLY A 508 -25.13 -6.13 20.94
N ALA A 509 -26.31 -5.96 20.38
CA ALA A 509 -27.49 -5.51 21.12
C ALA A 509 -27.90 -6.50 22.22
N ASP A 510 -27.52 -7.77 22.10
CA ASP A 510 -27.71 -8.83 23.08
C ASP A 510 -26.68 -8.85 24.22
N GLY A 511 -25.69 -7.93 24.18
CA GLY A 511 -24.59 -7.88 25.15
C GLY A 511 -23.46 -8.89 24.88
N GLU A 512 -23.56 -9.71 23.84
CA GLU A 512 -22.53 -10.67 23.42
C GLU A 512 -21.43 -10.00 22.56
N PRO A 513 -20.24 -10.62 22.41
CA PRO A 513 -19.18 -10.13 21.53
C PRO A 513 -19.69 -9.90 20.10
N ALA A 514 -19.33 -8.77 19.50
CA ALA A 514 -19.79 -8.40 18.16
C ALA A 514 -18.99 -9.12 17.06
N PHE A 515 -19.69 -9.54 16.02
CA PHE A 515 -19.11 -10.13 14.80
C PHE A 515 -19.63 -9.42 13.56
N GLY A 516 -18.86 -9.51 12.47
CA GLY A 516 -19.25 -8.95 11.18
C GLY A 516 -18.31 -9.40 10.09
N THR A 517 -18.49 -8.86 8.89
CA THR A 517 -17.64 -9.18 7.76
C THR A 517 -16.65 -8.05 7.47
N VAL A 518 -15.50 -8.40 6.92
CA VAL A 518 -14.49 -7.47 6.44
C VAL A 518 -14.13 -7.79 4.99
N SER A 519 -13.92 -6.75 4.19
CA SER A 519 -13.42 -6.85 2.82
C SER A 519 -12.22 -5.93 2.64
N GLY A 520 -11.17 -6.41 2.00
CA GLY A 520 -9.98 -5.60 1.73
C GLY A 520 -8.75 -6.43 1.39
N SER A 521 -7.77 -5.79 0.80
CA SER A 521 -6.45 -6.39 0.58
C SER A 521 -5.69 -6.63 1.89
N SER A 522 -6.01 -5.89 2.98
CA SER A 522 -5.48 -6.16 4.32
C SER A 522 -6.08 -7.43 4.94
N ALA A 523 -7.39 -7.69 4.70
CA ALA A 523 -8.00 -8.96 5.09
C ALA A 523 -7.36 -10.14 4.36
N ALA A 524 -7.11 -10.00 3.04
CA ALA A 524 -6.36 -10.97 2.26
C ALA A 524 -4.91 -11.14 2.77
N ALA A 525 -4.25 -10.05 3.17
CA ALA A 525 -2.91 -10.10 3.76
C ALA A 525 -2.91 -10.84 5.11
N ALA A 526 -3.93 -10.63 5.96
CA ALA A 526 -4.09 -11.37 7.21
C ALA A 526 -4.28 -12.88 6.98
N VAL A 527 -5.10 -13.26 6.00
CA VAL A 527 -5.29 -14.66 5.58
C VAL A 527 -3.99 -15.26 5.05
N ALA A 528 -3.26 -14.52 4.18
CA ALA A 528 -1.97 -15.00 3.65
C ALA A 528 -0.89 -15.12 4.74
N ALA A 529 -0.86 -14.20 5.70
CA ALA A 529 0.05 -14.26 6.84
C ALA A 529 -0.25 -15.44 7.76
N SER A 530 -1.54 -15.72 7.99
CA SER A 530 -1.95 -16.94 8.69
C SER A 530 -1.49 -18.20 7.96
N GLY A 531 -1.65 -18.25 6.64
CA GLY A 531 -1.12 -19.32 5.81
C GLY A 531 0.40 -19.45 5.89
N ALA A 532 1.12 -18.33 5.93
CA ALA A 532 2.57 -18.33 6.16
C ALA A 532 2.95 -18.87 7.54
N ALA A 533 2.12 -18.65 8.58
CA ALA A 533 2.34 -19.22 9.91
C ALA A 533 2.13 -20.73 9.93
N LEU A 534 1.10 -21.24 9.24
CA LEU A 534 0.93 -22.68 9.07
C LEU A 534 2.13 -23.31 8.37
N LEU A 535 2.60 -22.66 7.29
CA LEU A 535 3.79 -23.09 6.54
C LEU A 535 5.05 -23.04 7.41
N ALA A 536 5.24 -21.98 8.22
CA ALA A 536 6.39 -21.87 9.13
C ALA A 536 6.38 -22.96 10.21
N GLN A 537 5.21 -23.37 10.70
CA GLN A 537 5.06 -24.51 11.59
C GLN A 537 5.38 -25.84 10.88
N ALA A 538 4.92 -26.00 9.62
CA ALA A 538 5.14 -27.21 8.82
C ALA A 538 6.59 -27.34 8.32
N ARG A 539 7.25 -26.23 8.07
CA ARG A 539 8.60 -26.11 7.49
C ARG A 539 9.48 -25.17 8.33
N PRO A 540 9.84 -25.59 9.56
CA PRO A 540 10.68 -24.77 10.45
C PRO A 540 12.11 -24.56 9.92
N ASP A 541 12.52 -25.31 8.91
CA ASP A 541 13.78 -25.18 8.18
C ASP A 541 13.82 -23.97 7.24
N LEU A 542 12.67 -23.42 6.86
CA LEU A 542 12.58 -22.25 5.98
C LEU A 542 12.74 -20.96 6.81
N ASP A 543 13.71 -20.14 6.47
CA ASP A 543 13.79 -18.76 6.93
C ASP A 543 12.71 -17.88 6.27
N ALA A 544 12.58 -16.59 6.64
CA ALA A 544 11.57 -15.69 6.09
C ALA A 544 11.67 -15.57 4.56
N ARG A 545 12.87 -15.62 4.00
CA ARG A 545 13.09 -15.64 2.53
C ARG A 545 12.57 -16.94 1.93
N GLY A 546 12.83 -18.06 2.61
CA GLY A 546 12.34 -19.38 2.23
C GLY A 546 10.82 -19.44 2.21
N LEU A 547 10.16 -18.94 3.27
CA LEU A 547 8.70 -18.85 3.34
C LEU A 547 8.15 -18.04 2.17
N ARG A 548 8.71 -16.84 1.93
CA ARG A 548 8.28 -15.99 0.80
C ARG A 548 8.48 -16.68 -0.53
N GLY A 549 9.66 -17.26 -0.76
CA GLY A 549 9.99 -17.97 -2.00
C GLY A 549 9.06 -19.16 -2.27
N ALA A 550 8.71 -19.91 -1.23
CA ALA A 550 7.76 -21.01 -1.30
C ALA A 550 6.36 -20.55 -1.65
N LEU A 551 5.83 -19.56 -0.92
CA LEU A 551 4.46 -19.01 -1.13
C LEU A 551 4.29 -18.39 -2.52
N VAL A 552 5.28 -17.61 -2.98
CA VAL A 552 5.21 -16.98 -4.30
C VAL A 552 5.44 -18.01 -5.40
N GLY A 553 6.45 -18.87 -5.26
CA GLY A 553 6.85 -19.82 -6.30
C GLY A 553 5.83 -20.92 -6.57
N SER A 554 5.06 -21.33 -5.57
CA SER A 554 4.07 -22.40 -5.68
C SER A 554 2.65 -21.90 -5.98
N ALA A 555 2.43 -20.56 -6.01
CA ALA A 555 1.10 -20.01 -6.23
C ALA A 555 0.44 -20.59 -7.48
N ALA A 556 -0.77 -21.12 -7.30
CA ALA A 556 -1.56 -21.69 -8.40
C ALA A 556 -2.05 -20.60 -9.34
N THR A 557 -2.02 -20.84 -10.64
CA THR A 557 -2.61 -19.94 -11.63
C THR A 557 -4.02 -20.39 -11.94
N VAL A 558 -5.01 -19.57 -11.55
CA VAL A 558 -6.43 -19.80 -11.81
C VAL A 558 -6.93 -18.58 -12.58
N ASP A 559 -7.44 -18.81 -13.80
CA ASP A 559 -7.92 -17.75 -14.70
C ASP A 559 -6.95 -16.55 -14.85
N GLY A 560 -5.66 -16.87 -14.95
CA GLY A 560 -4.59 -15.87 -15.07
C GLY A 560 -4.17 -15.20 -13.75
N ALA A 561 -4.89 -15.43 -12.66
CA ALA A 561 -4.58 -14.91 -11.33
C ALA A 561 -3.75 -15.92 -10.51
N ARG A 562 -2.79 -15.41 -9.75
CA ARG A 562 -1.89 -16.22 -8.91
C ARG A 562 -2.46 -16.36 -7.50
N ARG A 563 -3.04 -17.49 -7.20
CA ARG A 563 -3.66 -17.76 -5.90
C ARG A 563 -2.71 -18.50 -4.97
N LEU A 564 -2.78 -18.15 -3.69
CA LEU A 564 -2.02 -18.82 -2.65
C LEU A 564 -2.43 -20.30 -2.54
N ASP A 565 -1.43 -21.19 -2.55
CA ASP A 565 -1.58 -22.64 -2.38
C ASP A 565 -0.59 -23.14 -1.31
N LEU A 566 -1.10 -23.40 -0.11
CA LEU A 566 -0.26 -23.81 1.03
C LEU A 566 0.23 -25.25 0.90
N GLY A 567 -0.57 -26.13 0.28
CA GLY A 567 -0.16 -27.51 0.06
C GLY A 567 1.04 -27.59 -0.90
N ALA A 568 0.96 -26.87 -2.01
CA ALA A 568 2.07 -26.74 -2.95
C ALA A 568 3.28 -26.05 -2.31
N ALA A 569 3.07 -24.99 -1.50
CA ALA A 569 4.14 -24.28 -0.80
C ALA A 569 4.90 -25.18 0.20
N ALA A 570 4.19 -26.03 0.92
CA ALA A 570 4.80 -26.99 1.86
C ALA A 570 5.65 -28.08 1.16
N ALA A 571 5.32 -28.40 -0.09
CA ALA A 571 5.96 -29.43 -0.88
C ALA A 571 7.16 -28.94 -1.72
N VAL A 572 7.49 -27.63 -1.74
CA VAL A 572 8.59 -27.12 -2.54
C VAL A 572 9.94 -27.67 -2.07
N GLU A 573 10.79 -28.04 -3.03
CA GLU A 573 12.15 -28.51 -2.78
C GLU A 573 13.21 -27.47 -3.18
N ALA A 574 12.85 -26.51 -4.03
CA ALA A 574 13.70 -25.39 -4.42
C ALA A 574 12.91 -24.08 -4.41
N ILE A 575 13.58 -23.00 -4.11
CA ILE A 575 13.00 -21.63 -4.11
C ILE A 575 13.88 -20.69 -4.91
N ALA A 576 13.31 -19.56 -5.32
CA ALA A 576 14.04 -18.49 -5.99
C ALA A 576 14.07 -17.20 -5.14
N GLU A 577 15.21 -16.51 -5.17
CA GLU A 577 15.39 -15.20 -4.52
C GLU A 577 16.09 -14.21 -5.47
N PRO A 578 15.46 -13.07 -5.81
CA PRO A 578 14.10 -12.67 -5.43
C PRO A 578 13.04 -13.58 -6.03
N ALA A 579 11.88 -13.67 -5.38
CA ALA A 579 10.78 -14.54 -5.79
C ALA A 579 10.05 -14.04 -7.06
N SER A 580 10.33 -12.81 -7.52
CA SER A 580 9.89 -12.24 -8.81
C SER A 580 10.99 -11.37 -9.40
N VAL A 581 11.08 -11.28 -10.74
CA VAL A 581 12.22 -10.69 -11.44
C VAL A 581 11.75 -9.65 -12.48
N PRO A 582 11.91 -8.35 -12.27
CA PRO A 582 11.73 -7.37 -13.34
C PRO A 582 12.91 -7.46 -14.32
N LEU A 583 12.61 -7.63 -15.61
CA LEU A 583 13.63 -7.66 -16.67
C LEU A 583 14.01 -6.24 -17.15
N GLY A 584 13.20 -5.23 -16.82
CA GLY A 584 13.47 -3.84 -17.13
C GLY A 584 12.47 -3.20 -18.08
N HIS A 585 12.89 -2.11 -18.74
CA HIS A 585 12.06 -1.30 -19.64
C HIS A 585 12.73 -1.16 -20.99
N ALA A 586 12.16 -1.82 -22.01
CA ALA A 586 12.64 -1.72 -23.40
C ALA A 586 12.06 -0.47 -24.06
N ASN A 587 12.91 0.51 -24.34
CA ASN A 587 12.51 1.83 -24.87
C ASN A 587 13.12 2.17 -26.24
N ALA A 588 13.97 1.29 -26.79
CA ALA A 588 14.65 1.48 -28.05
C ALA A 588 14.84 0.16 -28.81
N ARG A 589 14.97 0.25 -30.13
CA ARG A 589 15.30 -0.92 -30.97
C ARG A 589 16.63 -1.53 -30.55
N GLY A 590 16.71 -2.86 -30.51
CA GLY A 590 17.89 -3.61 -30.09
C GLY A 590 18.17 -3.51 -28.59
N TRP A 591 17.16 -3.23 -27.79
CA TRP A 591 17.30 -3.17 -26.34
C TRP A 591 17.72 -4.52 -25.75
N GLN A 592 18.60 -4.46 -24.77
CA GLN A 592 19.02 -5.61 -23.98
C GLN A 592 18.97 -5.27 -22.48
N GLY A 593 18.36 -6.13 -21.70
CA GLY A 593 18.34 -6.08 -20.24
C GLY A 593 18.94 -7.35 -19.64
N THR A 594 19.44 -7.23 -18.41
CA THR A 594 19.97 -8.36 -17.63
C THR A 594 19.32 -8.38 -16.25
N ALA A 595 18.93 -9.57 -15.81
CA ALA A 595 18.43 -9.78 -14.45
C ALA A 595 19.10 -11.01 -13.83
N ARG A 596 18.96 -11.18 -12.52
CA ARG A 596 19.53 -12.31 -11.79
C ARG A 596 18.60 -12.73 -10.68
N PHE A 597 18.58 -14.04 -10.42
CA PHE A 597 17.99 -14.61 -9.22
C PHE A 597 18.84 -15.78 -8.75
N THR A 598 18.71 -16.12 -7.48
CA THR A 598 19.41 -17.25 -6.87
C THR A 598 18.40 -18.37 -6.67
N VAL A 599 18.76 -19.60 -7.02
CA VAL A 599 17.97 -20.80 -6.72
C VAL A 599 18.63 -21.50 -5.55
N ARG A 600 17.86 -21.77 -4.49
CA ARG A 600 18.29 -22.47 -3.27
C ARG A 600 17.57 -23.81 -3.15
N ASN A 601 18.33 -24.86 -2.89
CA ASN A 601 17.79 -26.16 -2.49
C ASN A 601 17.34 -26.08 -1.02
N VAL A 602 16.05 -26.28 -0.78
CA VAL A 602 15.45 -26.30 0.57
C VAL A 602 15.04 -27.71 1.00
N SER A 603 15.54 -28.73 0.30
CA SER A 603 15.36 -30.13 0.66
C SER A 603 16.63 -30.72 1.29
N GLU A 604 16.51 -31.89 1.91
CA GLU A 604 17.62 -32.61 2.52
C GLU A 604 18.34 -33.55 1.53
N ARG A 605 17.99 -33.47 0.23
CA ARG A 605 18.59 -34.33 -0.83
C ARG A 605 19.19 -33.47 -1.96
N PRO A 606 20.19 -33.97 -2.68
CA PRO A 606 20.69 -33.30 -3.87
C PRO A 606 19.60 -33.20 -4.96
N LEU A 607 19.50 -32.04 -5.62
CA LEU A 607 18.52 -31.75 -6.67
C LEU A 607 19.22 -31.50 -8.02
N GLY A 608 18.71 -32.13 -9.07
CA GLY A 608 18.93 -31.64 -10.43
C GLY A 608 17.89 -30.57 -10.78
N VAL A 609 18.36 -29.38 -11.10
CA VAL A 609 17.47 -28.24 -11.41
C VAL A 609 17.53 -27.91 -12.89
N THR A 610 16.35 -27.71 -13.49
CA THR A 610 16.23 -27.19 -14.86
C THR A 610 15.42 -25.88 -14.78
N VAL A 611 15.91 -24.83 -15.43
CA VAL A 611 15.25 -23.54 -15.56
C VAL A 611 14.83 -23.36 -17.02
N SER A 612 13.54 -23.15 -17.24
CA SER A 612 12.98 -22.85 -18.56
C SER A 612 12.27 -21.48 -18.56
N THR A 613 12.15 -20.89 -19.73
CA THR A 613 11.51 -19.58 -19.92
C THR A 613 9.98 -19.65 -19.95
N GLY A 614 9.39 -20.87 -19.88
CA GLY A 614 7.98 -21.07 -20.12
C GLY A 614 7.62 -20.84 -21.61
N GLU A 615 6.34 -20.94 -21.93
CA GLU A 615 5.84 -20.55 -23.24
C GLU A 615 5.77 -19.03 -23.32
N LEU A 616 6.74 -18.43 -23.99
CA LEU A 616 6.64 -17.05 -24.47
C LEU A 616 5.75 -17.08 -25.71
N GLY A 617 4.52 -16.59 -25.59
CA GLY A 617 3.77 -16.21 -26.77
C GLY A 617 4.64 -15.27 -27.63
N GLU A 618 4.51 -15.33 -28.96
CA GLU A 618 5.27 -14.46 -29.90
C GLU A 618 4.96 -12.98 -29.64
N VAL A 619 5.57 -12.40 -28.64
CA VAL A 619 5.45 -10.95 -28.41
C VAL A 619 6.72 -10.28 -28.94
N GLY A 620 6.58 -9.68 -30.13
CA GLY A 620 7.48 -8.64 -30.64
C GLY A 620 8.95 -9.02 -30.80
N GLY A 621 9.31 -10.29 -31.01
CA GLY A 621 10.72 -10.70 -31.16
C GLY A 621 11.50 -10.62 -29.83
N THR A 622 10.88 -10.93 -28.71
CA THR A 622 11.53 -11.09 -27.40
C THR A 622 12.32 -12.39 -27.37
N ALA A 623 13.61 -12.32 -27.09
CA ALA A 623 14.45 -13.48 -26.83
C ALA A 623 14.94 -13.45 -25.37
N LEU A 624 14.76 -14.57 -24.65
CA LEU A 624 15.30 -14.77 -23.30
C LEU A 624 16.36 -15.86 -23.32
N ALA A 625 17.51 -15.56 -22.71
CA ALA A 625 18.57 -16.54 -22.47
C ALA A 625 18.81 -16.68 -20.97
N VAL A 626 18.75 -17.92 -20.47
CA VAL A 626 18.97 -18.26 -19.05
C VAL A 626 20.28 -19.02 -18.90
N THR A 627 21.13 -18.62 -17.95
CA THR A 627 22.43 -19.24 -17.73
C THR A 627 22.75 -19.30 -16.22
N PRO A 628 23.06 -20.49 -15.65
CA PRO A 628 22.91 -21.83 -16.26
C PRO A 628 21.43 -22.22 -16.38
N ALA A 629 21.05 -22.96 -17.42
CA ALA A 629 19.71 -23.51 -17.59
C ALA A 629 19.55 -24.89 -16.91
N ARG A 630 20.64 -25.57 -16.60
CA ARG A 630 20.67 -26.86 -15.89
C ARG A 630 21.87 -26.91 -14.95
N PHE A 631 21.64 -27.35 -13.71
CA PHE A 631 22.68 -27.48 -12.69
C PHE A 631 22.24 -28.43 -11.57
N ARG A 632 23.17 -28.80 -10.69
CA ARG A 632 22.88 -29.60 -9.49
C ARG A 632 23.13 -28.77 -8.25
N LEU A 633 22.33 -28.99 -7.20
CA LEU A 633 22.48 -28.38 -5.90
C LEU A 633 22.52 -29.47 -4.83
N ALA A 634 23.52 -29.43 -3.98
CA ALA A 634 23.52 -30.17 -2.73
C ALA A 634 22.45 -29.61 -1.77
N PRO A 635 22.07 -30.33 -0.69
CA PRO A 635 21.20 -29.76 0.33
C PRO A 635 21.70 -28.40 0.81
N ARG A 636 20.77 -27.40 0.85
CA ARG A 636 21.02 -26.01 1.26
C ARG A 636 21.99 -25.21 0.37
N GLU A 637 22.45 -25.79 -0.75
CA GLU A 637 23.28 -25.09 -1.71
C GLU A 637 22.47 -24.11 -2.56
N GLU A 638 23.14 -23.06 -3.04
CA GLU A 638 22.58 -22.00 -3.88
C GLU A 638 23.32 -21.88 -5.20
N SER A 639 22.59 -21.59 -6.28
CA SER A 639 23.17 -21.25 -7.59
C SER A 639 22.58 -19.96 -8.12
N LYS A 640 23.43 -19.10 -8.66
CA LYS A 640 23.01 -17.87 -9.33
C LYS A 640 22.62 -18.14 -10.77
N VAL A 641 21.44 -17.68 -11.15
CA VAL A 641 20.91 -17.75 -12.51
C VAL A 641 20.87 -16.35 -13.10
N SER A 642 21.51 -16.16 -14.24
CA SER A 642 21.50 -14.91 -15.01
C SER A 642 20.53 -15.03 -16.17
N VAL A 643 19.74 -13.98 -16.39
CA VAL A 643 18.80 -13.84 -17.48
C VAL A 643 19.22 -12.67 -18.36
N VAL A 644 19.28 -12.90 -19.66
CA VAL A 644 19.49 -11.85 -20.68
C VAL A 644 18.22 -11.75 -21.52
N ALA A 645 17.54 -10.62 -21.48
CA ALA A 645 16.39 -10.31 -22.32
C ALA A 645 16.83 -9.44 -23.49
N ARG A 646 16.39 -9.76 -24.70
CA ARG A 646 16.66 -8.97 -25.92
C ARG A 646 15.37 -8.69 -26.65
N MET A 647 15.24 -7.44 -27.15
CA MET A 647 14.10 -6.99 -27.95
C MET A 647 14.61 -6.46 -29.28
N ALA A 648 14.24 -7.13 -30.38
CA ALA A 648 14.60 -6.65 -31.72
C ALA A 648 13.80 -5.41 -32.10
N TYR A 649 12.53 -5.36 -31.72
CA TYR A 649 11.59 -4.29 -32.02
C TYR A 649 10.84 -3.86 -30.76
N VAL A 650 10.59 -2.56 -30.61
CA VAL A 650 9.80 -1.98 -29.51
C VAL A 650 8.58 -1.30 -30.11
N PRO A 651 7.35 -1.65 -29.68
CA PRO A 651 6.13 -1.05 -30.20
C PRO A 651 6.05 0.46 -29.87
N SER A 652 5.23 1.19 -30.63
CA SER A 652 5.03 2.62 -30.42
C SER A 652 4.24 2.96 -29.13
N GLY A 653 3.38 2.04 -28.67
CA GLY A 653 2.60 2.20 -27.44
C GLY A 653 3.24 1.48 -26.24
N MET A 654 2.79 1.83 -25.04
CA MET A 654 3.19 1.13 -23.83
C MET A 654 2.54 -0.25 -23.77
N GLN A 655 3.34 -1.27 -23.53
CA GLN A 655 2.91 -2.66 -23.37
C GLN A 655 3.62 -3.30 -22.18
N LEU A 656 3.01 -4.32 -21.61
CA LEU A 656 3.55 -5.16 -20.55
C LEU A 656 3.60 -6.61 -21.07
N ILE A 657 4.77 -7.24 -20.95
CA ILE A 657 4.92 -8.68 -21.06
C ILE A 657 5.12 -9.20 -19.64
N SER A 658 4.30 -10.17 -19.23
CA SER A 658 4.46 -10.87 -17.96
C SER A 658 4.36 -12.38 -18.20
N ALA A 659 5.29 -13.13 -17.60
CA ALA A 659 5.30 -14.58 -17.63
C ALA A 659 6.08 -15.10 -16.40
N ALA A 660 6.47 -16.37 -16.38
CA ALA A 660 7.29 -16.94 -15.32
C ALA A 660 8.38 -17.84 -15.88
N PHE A 661 9.54 -17.85 -15.23
CA PHE A 661 10.49 -18.95 -15.37
C PHE A 661 9.96 -20.16 -14.59
N GLU A 662 10.08 -21.35 -15.16
CA GLU A 662 9.76 -22.58 -14.47
C GLU A 662 11.03 -23.25 -13.97
N LEU A 663 11.09 -23.47 -12.65
CA LEU A 663 12.14 -24.24 -11.99
C LEU A 663 11.61 -25.65 -11.76
N ARG A 664 12.14 -26.64 -12.46
CA ARG A 664 11.84 -28.05 -12.21
C ARG A 664 12.98 -28.65 -11.41
N ALA A 665 12.70 -29.11 -10.20
CA ALA A 665 13.64 -29.71 -9.28
C ALA A 665 13.13 -31.08 -8.82
N GLY A 666 13.86 -32.12 -9.09
CA GLY A 666 13.47 -33.49 -8.72
C GLY A 666 12.16 -33.93 -9.36
N GLY A 667 11.26 -34.51 -8.56
CA GLY A 667 9.91 -34.92 -8.98
C GLY A 667 8.79 -34.01 -8.45
N ALA A 668 9.14 -32.88 -7.79
CA ALA A 668 8.17 -31.93 -7.24
C ALA A 668 7.49 -31.11 -8.34
N ALA A 669 6.36 -30.52 -8.01
CA ALA A 669 5.70 -29.55 -8.88
C ALA A 669 6.66 -28.38 -9.21
N PRO A 670 6.60 -27.83 -10.44
CA PRO A 670 7.49 -26.74 -10.82
C PRO A 670 7.23 -25.50 -9.99
N VAL A 671 8.31 -24.87 -9.53
CA VAL A 671 8.27 -23.55 -8.89
C VAL A 671 8.34 -22.49 -9.98
N ARG A 672 7.45 -21.49 -9.91
CA ARG A 672 7.36 -20.40 -10.89
C ARG A 672 7.97 -19.12 -10.34
N VAL A 673 8.85 -18.51 -11.12
CA VAL A 673 9.47 -17.21 -10.83
C VAL A 673 8.87 -16.19 -11.79
N PRO A 674 7.87 -15.39 -11.37
CA PRO A 674 7.28 -14.36 -12.21
C PRO A 674 8.32 -13.38 -12.71
N TRP A 675 8.15 -12.93 -13.95
CA TRP A 675 8.96 -11.86 -14.50
C TRP A 675 8.10 -10.91 -15.32
N THR A 676 8.56 -9.68 -15.45
CA THR A 676 7.91 -8.62 -16.21
C THR A 676 8.93 -7.91 -17.09
N LEU A 677 8.48 -7.48 -18.26
CA LEU A 677 9.20 -6.61 -19.17
C LEU A 677 8.24 -5.54 -19.68
N THR A 678 8.52 -4.29 -19.41
CA THR A 678 7.74 -3.17 -19.94
C THR A 678 8.34 -2.68 -21.25
N LEU A 679 7.47 -2.36 -22.23
CA LEU A 679 7.85 -1.91 -23.56
C LEU A 679 7.28 -0.52 -23.83
N GLY A 680 7.96 0.26 -24.66
CA GLY A 680 7.48 1.52 -25.18
C GLY A 680 8.27 2.75 -24.74
N ARG A 681 7.88 3.92 -25.24
CA ARG A 681 8.55 5.19 -24.94
C ARG A 681 7.69 6.07 -24.05
N TYR A 682 8.32 6.81 -23.14
CA TYR A 682 7.66 7.90 -22.44
C TYR A 682 7.40 9.06 -23.41
N GLU A 683 6.17 9.20 -23.86
CA GLU A 683 5.82 10.23 -24.85
C GLU A 683 5.67 11.64 -24.27
N ARG A 684 5.57 11.78 -22.95
CA ARG A 684 5.24 13.08 -22.33
C ARG A 684 6.12 13.41 -21.13
N ALA A 685 6.43 14.70 -21.00
CA ALA A 685 7.20 15.21 -19.88
C ALA A 685 6.52 15.00 -18.53
N LEU A 686 7.29 14.54 -17.53
CA LEU A 686 6.84 14.33 -16.16
C LEU A 686 6.96 15.59 -15.28
N LEU A 687 7.52 16.67 -15.79
CA LEU A 687 7.49 17.99 -15.16
C LEU A 687 6.61 18.92 -15.98
N GLY A 688 5.55 19.42 -15.36
CA GLY A 688 4.71 20.48 -15.91
C GLY A 688 5.34 21.85 -15.74
N ALA A 689 4.61 22.90 -16.19
CA ALA A 689 5.09 24.28 -16.09
C ALA A 689 5.43 24.64 -14.64
N ALA A 690 6.65 25.14 -14.45
CA ALA A 690 7.11 25.68 -13.18
C ALA A 690 6.96 27.21 -13.19
N ARG A 691 6.40 27.76 -12.10
CA ARG A 691 6.13 29.20 -11.96
C ARG A 691 6.65 29.71 -10.62
N LEU A 692 7.17 30.95 -10.62
CA LEU A 692 7.50 31.66 -9.39
C LEU A 692 6.42 32.71 -9.11
N SER A 693 6.09 32.88 -7.84
CA SER A 693 5.20 33.97 -7.39
C SER A 693 5.77 35.36 -7.72
N THR A 694 7.11 35.47 -7.74
CA THR A 694 7.85 36.64 -8.22
C THR A 694 9.20 36.21 -8.80
N ASN A 695 9.61 36.84 -9.88
CA ASN A 695 10.91 36.58 -10.53
C ASN A 695 12.02 37.56 -10.08
N ARG A 696 11.71 38.49 -9.16
CA ARG A 696 12.67 39.45 -8.61
C ARG A 696 12.42 39.64 -7.12
N PHE A 697 13.36 39.20 -6.29
CA PHE A 697 13.22 39.25 -4.83
C PHE A 697 14.55 39.43 -4.12
N LYS A 698 14.51 39.86 -2.83
CA LYS A 698 15.64 39.85 -1.94
C LYS A 698 15.70 38.54 -1.18
N PRO A 699 16.90 38.01 -0.83
CA PRO A 699 16.98 36.82 0.00
C PRO A 699 16.24 36.97 1.34
N SER A 700 15.24 36.10 1.58
CA SER A 700 14.42 36.11 2.79
C SER A 700 14.02 34.67 3.18
N ASP A 701 14.12 34.35 4.47
CA ASP A 701 13.68 33.08 5.01
C ASP A 701 12.18 33.16 5.45
N SER A 702 11.71 34.34 5.83
CA SER A 702 10.30 34.56 6.25
C SER A 702 9.36 34.89 5.11
N ALA A 703 9.84 35.41 3.99
CA ALA A 703 9.07 35.76 2.81
C ALA A 703 9.74 35.22 1.53
N PRO A 704 9.83 33.91 1.32
CA PRO A 704 10.46 33.33 0.12
C PRO A 704 9.59 33.54 -1.11
N ALA A 705 10.22 33.53 -2.29
CA ALA A 705 9.50 33.40 -3.53
C ALA A 705 8.96 31.98 -3.67
N LEU A 706 7.66 31.81 -3.91
CA LEU A 706 7.04 30.51 -4.01
C LEU A 706 7.23 29.92 -5.42
N LEU A 707 7.87 28.78 -5.51
CA LEU A 707 8.00 27.99 -6.72
C LEU A 707 6.89 26.94 -6.73
N GLU A 708 5.96 27.07 -7.67
CA GLU A 708 4.94 26.07 -7.94
C GLU A 708 5.32 25.23 -9.14
N LEU A 709 5.19 23.92 -9.05
CA LEU A 709 5.39 23.02 -10.15
C LEU A 709 4.48 21.80 -10.08
N ARG A 710 4.20 21.19 -11.22
CA ARG A 710 3.55 19.89 -11.32
C ARG A 710 4.61 18.84 -11.57
N ALA A 711 4.68 17.82 -10.69
CA ALA A 711 5.59 16.68 -10.82
C ALA A 711 4.80 15.40 -11.00
N GLY A 712 5.34 14.46 -11.78
CA GLY A 712 4.68 13.21 -12.10
C GLY A 712 3.43 13.39 -12.98
N ARG A 713 2.73 12.31 -13.23
CA ARG A 713 1.54 12.30 -14.05
C ARG A 713 0.64 11.10 -13.71
N VAL A 714 -0.67 11.30 -13.82
CA VAL A 714 -1.66 10.23 -13.96
C VAL A 714 -2.11 10.24 -15.43
N ALA A 715 -2.06 9.08 -16.06
CA ALA A 715 -2.52 8.89 -17.44
C ALA A 715 -3.66 7.86 -17.44
N GLU A 716 -4.68 8.10 -18.27
CA GLU A 716 -5.71 7.10 -18.51
C GLU A 716 -5.12 5.95 -19.32
N GLY A 717 -5.36 4.73 -18.88
CA GLY A 717 -4.96 3.48 -19.51
C GLY A 717 -6.15 2.57 -19.78
N PRO A 718 -5.96 1.47 -20.50
CA PRO A 718 -7.04 0.54 -20.82
C PRO A 718 -7.62 -0.17 -19.59
N ASN A 719 -6.84 -0.33 -18.53
CA ASN A 719 -7.21 -1.02 -17.30
C ASN A 719 -7.36 -0.05 -16.11
N GLY A 720 -7.57 1.24 -16.36
CA GLY A 720 -7.64 2.28 -15.34
C GLY A 720 -6.46 3.24 -15.40
N SER A 721 -6.27 4.03 -14.34
CA SER A 721 -5.27 5.09 -14.32
C SER A 721 -3.86 4.54 -14.10
N GLU A 722 -2.91 4.93 -14.95
CA GLU A 722 -1.48 4.66 -14.79
C GLU A 722 -0.80 5.80 -14.02
N VAL A 723 -0.07 5.47 -12.97
CA VAL A 723 0.65 6.43 -12.13
C VAL A 723 2.10 6.53 -12.57
N LEU A 724 2.55 7.72 -12.96
CA LEU A 724 3.91 8.01 -13.42
C LEU A 724 4.60 8.94 -12.42
N PRO A 725 5.31 8.41 -11.38
CA PRO A 725 5.96 9.21 -10.36
C PRO A 725 7.33 9.73 -10.82
N LEU A 726 8.00 10.47 -9.94
CA LEU A 726 9.43 10.73 -10.03
C LEU A 726 10.16 9.98 -8.91
N SER A 727 11.20 9.24 -9.25
CA SER A 727 12.13 8.69 -8.27
C SER A 727 12.81 9.80 -7.50
N TYR A 728 13.21 10.88 -8.21
CA TYR A 728 13.69 12.11 -7.56
C TYR A 728 13.59 13.33 -8.49
N LEU A 729 13.56 14.49 -7.84
CA LEU A 729 13.62 15.80 -8.47
C LEU A 729 14.85 16.54 -7.95
N ASP A 730 15.78 16.87 -8.84
CA ASP A 730 16.91 17.75 -8.56
C ASP A 730 16.60 19.21 -8.89
N MET A 731 16.86 20.10 -7.97
CA MET A 731 16.82 21.55 -8.18
C MET A 731 18.24 22.09 -8.20
N GLU A 732 18.73 22.42 -9.38
CA GLU A 732 20.07 22.95 -9.62
C GLU A 732 20.05 24.45 -9.84
N LEU A 733 20.97 25.17 -9.19
CA LEU A 733 21.14 26.61 -9.36
C LEU A 733 22.30 26.88 -10.32
N TRP A 734 22.05 27.79 -11.26
CA TRP A 734 23.02 28.22 -12.28
C TRP A 734 23.11 29.75 -12.33
N ARG A 735 24.32 30.29 -12.60
CA ARG A 735 24.58 31.69 -12.89
C ARG A 735 25.23 31.80 -14.27
N GLY A 736 24.43 32.22 -15.24
CA GLY A 736 24.87 32.14 -16.63
C GLY A 736 25.10 30.68 -17.07
N ARG A 737 26.34 30.35 -17.46
CA ARG A 737 26.76 28.98 -17.82
C ARG A 737 27.40 28.19 -16.66
N GLU A 738 27.64 28.85 -15.55
CA GLU A 738 28.27 28.23 -14.37
C GLU A 738 27.24 27.56 -13.47
N ARG A 739 27.50 26.30 -13.07
CA ARG A 739 26.69 25.56 -12.10
C ARG A 739 27.11 25.97 -10.70
N VAL A 740 26.27 26.71 -9.98
CA VAL A 740 26.48 27.09 -8.59
C VAL A 740 26.37 25.87 -7.66
N GLY A 741 25.44 24.96 -7.94
CA GLY A 741 25.28 23.70 -7.25
C GLY A 741 23.83 23.23 -7.19
N ARG A 742 23.60 22.11 -6.47
CA ARG A 742 22.27 21.57 -6.20
C ARG A 742 21.72 22.14 -4.90
N LEU A 743 20.54 22.78 -4.99
CA LEU A 743 19.84 23.31 -3.81
C LEU A 743 19.25 22.18 -2.99
N VAL A 744 18.55 21.26 -3.65
CA VAL A 744 17.85 20.14 -2.99
C VAL A 744 17.63 18.99 -3.96
N ARG A 745 17.61 17.76 -3.44
CA ARG A 745 17.07 16.57 -4.09
C ARG A 745 15.87 16.09 -3.28
N LEU A 746 14.71 16.07 -3.92
CA LEU A 746 13.49 15.49 -3.36
C LEU A 746 13.32 14.09 -3.93
N ARG A 747 12.96 13.11 -3.10
CA ARG A 747 12.87 11.71 -3.48
C ARG A 747 11.43 11.22 -3.43
N ASN A 748 11.13 10.22 -4.26
CA ASN A 748 9.87 9.49 -4.24
C ASN A 748 8.64 10.41 -4.33
N LEU A 749 8.55 11.24 -5.39
CA LEU A 749 7.42 12.14 -5.58
C LEU A 749 6.31 11.48 -6.39
N LEU A 750 5.16 11.35 -5.78
CA LEU A 750 3.92 10.97 -6.48
C LEU A 750 3.42 12.09 -7.39
N PRO A 751 2.58 11.79 -8.39
CA PRO A 751 1.97 12.83 -9.22
C PRO A 751 1.21 13.86 -8.40
N GLY A 752 1.51 15.16 -8.62
CA GLY A 752 0.83 16.22 -7.88
C GLY A 752 1.35 17.62 -8.17
N ARG A 753 0.78 18.61 -7.48
CA ARG A 753 1.28 19.98 -7.44
C ARG A 753 2.11 20.17 -6.19
N TYR A 754 3.27 20.77 -6.35
CA TYR A 754 4.21 21.02 -5.29
C TYR A 754 4.54 22.51 -5.22
N THR A 755 4.63 23.02 -4.00
CA THR A 755 5.00 24.42 -3.72
C THR A 755 6.23 24.44 -2.82
N PHE A 756 7.27 25.18 -3.21
CA PHE A 756 8.53 25.30 -2.48
C PHE A 756 8.90 26.75 -2.28
N GLY A 757 9.42 27.10 -1.11
CA GLY A 757 9.95 28.42 -0.82
C GLY A 757 11.38 28.59 -1.34
N LEU A 758 11.60 29.44 -2.32
CA LEU A 758 12.92 29.83 -2.80
C LEU A 758 13.42 31.03 -2.01
N THR A 759 14.27 30.80 -1.01
CA THR A 759 14.72 31.81 -0.04
C THR A 759 15.78 32.76 -0.57
N GLY A 760 16.34 32.50 -1.77
CA GLY A 760 17.48 33.25 -2.29
C GLY A 760 18.82 32.89 -1.62
N ARG A 761 18.91 31.69 -1.01
CA ARG A 761 20.14 31.11 -0.54
C ARG A 761 20.69 30.11 -1.55
N GLY A 762 22.00 30.04 -1.67
CA GLY A 762 22.69 29.06 -2.48
C GLY A 762 22.84 27.71 -1.78
N PRO A 763 23.43 26.69 -2.46
CA PRO A 763 23.63 25.34 -1.91
C PRO A 763 24.39 25.32 -0.57
N ALA A 764 25.25 26.34 -0.35
CA ALA A 764 26.01 26.49 0.91
C ALA A 764 25.21 27.19 2.03
N GLY A 765 23.92 27.46 1.83
CA GLY A 765 23.11 28.18 2.82
C GLY A 765 23.40 29.68 2.88
N ARG A 766 24.43 30.18 2.18
CA ARG A 766 24.76 31.61 2.13
C ARG A 766 23.78 32.34 1.21
N ARG A 767 23.50 33.61 1.52
CA ARG A 767 22.70 34.48 0.65
C ARG A 767 23.38 34.60 -0.71
N LEU A 768 22.57 34.51 -1.78
CA LEU A 768 23.05 34.72 -3.14
C LEU A 768 23.40 36.19 -3.36
N ALA A 769 24.48 36.45 -4.08
CA ALA A 769 24.83 37.80 -4.50
C ALA A 769 23.77 38.34 -5.51
N PRO A 770 23.58 39.66 -5.58
CA PRO A 770 22.72 40.25 -6.58
C PRO A 770 23.09 39.79 -7.99
N GLY A 771 22.07 39.51 -8.81
CA GLY A 771 22.33 39.05 -10.18
C GLY A 771 21.22 38.14 -10.73
N ARG A 772 21.40 37.69 -11.96
CA ARG A 772 20.47 36.80 -12.68
C ARG A 772 20.85 35.34 -12.46
N TYR A 773 19.88 34.52 -12.12
CA TYR A 773 20.04 33.10 -11.87
C TYR A 773 19.02 32.28 -12.67
N THR A 774 19.36 31.02 -12.92
CA THR A 774 18.45 30.03 -13.49
C THR A 774 18.36 28.84 -12.54
N LEU A 775 17.15 28.48 -12.15
CA LEU A 775 16.85 27.21 -11.49
C LEU A 775 16.56 26.19 -12.59
N ARG A 776 17.34 25.13 -12.63
CA ARG A 776 17.16 23.97 -13.49
C ARG A 776 16.52 22.86 -12.68
N LEU A 777 15.34 22.42 -13.10
CA LEU A 777 14.58 21.34 -12.50
C LEU A 777 14.76 20.08 -13.35
N LEU A 778 15.22 18.99 -12.73
CA LEU A 778 15.47 17.70 -13.39
C LEU A 778 14.64 16.64 -12.67
N GLY A 779 13.54 16.21 -13.29
CA GLY A 779 12.68 15.15 -12.76
C GLY A 779 13.04 13.79 -13.37
N TYR A 780 13.53 12.89 -12.56
CA TYR A 780 13.95 11.55 -12.96
C TYR A 780 12.81 10.54 -12.71
N PRO A 781 12.32 9.87 -13.77
CA PRO A 781 11.34 8.80 -13.64
C PRO A 781 11.97 7.57 -12.98
N PRO A 782 11.17 6.57 -12.57
CA PRO A 782 11.68 5.23 -12.26
C PRO A 782 12.39 4.60 -13.46
N GLY A 783 13.43 3.80 -13.19
CA GLY A 783 14.26 3.16 -14.21
C GLY A 783 15.24 4.12 -14.90
N ASP A 784 15.71 3.75 -16.09
CA ASP A 784 16.80 4.43 -16.82
C ASP A 784 16.33 5.47 -17.84
N ALA A 785 15.06 5.89 -17.80
CA ALA A 785 14.55 6.88 -18.74
C ALA A 785 15.17 8.28 -18.48
N PRO A 786 15.38 9.10 -19.53
CA PRO A 786 15.98 10.41 -19.40
C PRO A 786 15.10 11.36 -18.57
N PRO A 787 15.72 12.29 -17.80
CA PRO A 787 14.98 13.20 -16.95
C PRO A 787 14.18 14.23 -17.76
N SER A 788 12.99 14.53 -17.28
CA SER A 788 12.24 15.71 -17.70
C SER A 788 12.90 16.99 -17.19
N ARG A 789 12.90 18.06 -17.99
CA ARG A 789 13.62 19.30 -17.69
C ARG A 789 12.70 20.51 -17.72
N GLN A 790 12.84 21.41 -16.72
CA GLN A 790 12.21 22.72 -16.69
C GLN A 790 13.24 23.77 -16.23
N PHE A 791 13.02 25.01 -16.62
CA PHE A 791 13.92 26.13 -16.32
C PHE A 791 13.10 27.31 -15.79
N VAL A 792 13.53 27.86 -14.67
CA VAL A 792 12.92 29.04 -14.05
C VAL A 792 13.99 30.11 -13.87
N ARG A 793 13.81 31.29 -14.46
CA ARG A 793 14.75 32.41 -14.36
C ARG A 793 14.29 33.41 -13.33
N PHE A 794 15.21 33.90 -12.52
CA PHE A 794 14.93 34.91 -11.51
C PHE A 794 16.12 35.83 -11.27
N THR A 795 15.88 36.93 -10.57
CA THR A 795 16.89 37.94 -10.22
C THR A 795 16.90 38.17 -8.72
N ILE A 796 18.08 38.09 -8.10
CA ILE A 796 18.31 38.51 -6.71
C ILE A 796 18.64 40.01 -6.74
N ARG A 797 18.01 40.77 -5.84
CA ARG A 797 18.22 42.21 -5.63
C ARG A 797 19.07 42.51 -4.41
#